data_33eb1cb69d2817f7676a13facd0ba90f
#
_entry.id   33eb1cb69d2817f7676a13facd0ba90f
#
_cell.length_a   1.000
_cell.length_b   1.000
_cell.length_c   1.000
_cell.angle_alpha   90.00
_cell.angle_beta   90.00
_cell.angle_gamma   90.00
#
_symmetry.space_group_name_H-M   'P 1'
#
loop_
_entity.id
_entity.type
_entity.pdbx_description
1 polymer ?
#
loop_
_entity_poly.entity_id
_entity_poly.type
_entity_poly.pdbx_seq_one_letter_code
_entity_poly.pdbx_strand_id
1 'polypeptide(L)'
;MKKKYGVALAAMAGLATAEAAEPAVAYPKAFRSDVVDEYFGEKVADPYRWMENDNSDETAAWVEAERALTSEYLDRIPFRKAMRDRLRSMADYEKIGAPFKKDGKYYYFYNSGLQNQSVLYQANRPGERGRVFLDPNKLSDDGTVALQGISFSEDGKYLAYTISRSGSDWVEIYVMDVATGSLIPDHIQWAKFSGASWYKDGFFYSAYDATESEDGSVYSTKNENHKVYYHRIGTPQSSDRLVYENPDEPLRFYQGVAEEKENVLFLIEAGAGNGNGLYVRNLSDDASGFKCVNDSQDVACSPIAVYDGKIYIVTNRQAPKGKLVVADVAAPDVWKEVLPETNDVLSSASIIDGKLVAVYDKDASNHAYVYTLEGKLLHEVKLPTIGTVSFTGEAREKDAYFSFTSFTYPSTVYRYDIDKNESEVYSRPAIDFNPDDFVTEQVFFTSKDGTRVPMTLTYRKGLERNGRNPLWIYGYGGFNITLYPGYSYHRIYLLNQGFIYAQVNLRGGNEYGEEWHLAGTKMQKQNVFDDFIAAAEWLVDNDYTNRELIVAEGGSNGGLLVGACVNQRPDLYRVAFPRVGVMDMLRYHKFTIGWNWAPDYGTSADSKEMFEYLKAYSPLHNIKNDGTRYPAILVTTADHDDRVVPAHSFKYAATLQASNTGDRPKYIRIDSKAGHGAGKPMEKVIEEMSDIYSFAFYNLGITPKED
;
A
#
# COMPACT_ATOMS: atom_id res chain seq x y z
N MET A 1 59.93 33.76 -50.94
CA MET A 1 58.52 34.06 -50.83
C MET A 1 57.91 33.20 -49.72
N LYS A 2 57.70 33.78 -48.54
CA LYS A 2 57.07 33.09 -47.37
C LYS A 2 55.69 33.63 -47.24
N LYS A 3 54.64 32.77 -47.43
CA LYS A 3 53.24 33.08 -47.11
C LYS A 3 53.00 32.74 -45.67
N LYS A 4 52.60 33.72 -44.86
CA LYS A 4 52.06 33.56 -43.50
C LYS A 4 50.63 33.24 -43.61
N TYR A 5 50.19 32.14 -42.96
CA TYR A 5 48.75 31.86 -42.69
C TYR A 5 48.48 32.34 -41.24
N GLY A 6 47.60 33.33 -41.12
CA GLY A 6 47.04 33.74 -39.85
C GLY A 6 45.87 32.86 -39.48
N VAL A 7 45.91 32.28 -38.29
CA VAL A 7 44.75 31.54 -37.68
C VAL A 7 43.98 32.59 -36.91
N ALA A 8 42.72 32.79 -37.31
CA ALA A 8 41.77 33.59 -36.56
C ALA A 8 41.16 32.72 -35.46
N LEU A 9 41.42 33.04 -34.18
CA LEU A 9 40.71 32.50 -33.04
C LEU A 9 39.33 33.17 -32.96
N ALA A 10 38.25 32.46 -33.25
CA ALA A 10 36.90 32.90 -32.93
C ALA A 10 36.62 32.60 -31.44
N ALA A 11 36.53 33.64 -30.63
CA ALA A 11 36.07 33.57 -29.26
C ALA A 11 34.57 33.35 -29.29
N MET A 12 34.10 32.13 -28.94
CA MET A 12 32.72 31.88 -28.59
C MET A 12 32.46 32.48 -27.20
N ALA A 13 31.84 33.64 -27.15
CA ALA A 13 31.26 34.18 -25.95
C ALA A 13 30.00 33.33 -25.63
N GLY A 14 30.08 32.47 -24.64
CA GLY A 14 28.90 31.79 -24.08
C GLY A 14 28.03 32.86 -23.41
N LEU A 15 26.88 33.11 -24.00
CA LEU A 15 25.77 33.80 -23.32
C LEU A 15 25.25 32.85 -22.21
N ALA A 16 25.73 33.05 -20.99
CA ALA A 16 25.04 32.60 -19.82
C ALA A 16 23.72 33.39 -19.74
N THR A 17 22.63 32.81 -20.15
CA THR A 17 21.28 33.31 -19.81
C THR A 17 21.18 33.23 -18.30
N ALA A 18 21.21 34.39 -17.63
CA ALA A 18 20.84 34.48 -16.24
C ALA A 18 19.37 33.96 -16.17
N GLU A 19 19.15 32.78 -15.58
CA GLU A 19 17.85 32.40 -15.17
C GLU A 19 17.31 33.53 -14.28
N ALA A 20 16.23 34.15 -14.72
CA ALA A 20 15.53 35.11 -13.91
C ALA A 20 15.05 34.33 -12.66
N ALA A 21 15.53 34.75 -11.48
CA ALA A 21 15.08 34.17 -10.23
C ALA A 21 13.54 34.17 -10.21
N GLU A 22 12.90 33.02 -10.09
CA GLU A 22 11.46 32.96 -9.94
C GLU A 22 11.07 33.84 -8.73
N PRO A 23 9.97 34.61 -8.84
CA PRO A 23 9.51 35.43 -7.72
C PRO A 23 9.27 34.54 -6.50
N ALA A 24 9.67 34.99 -5.32
CA ALA A 24 9.46 34.27 -4.08
C ALA A 24 7.98 33.91 -3.94
N VAL A 25 7.68 32.60 -3.73
CA VAL A 25 6.31 32.11 -3.61
C VAL A 25 5.68 32.69 -2.35
N ALA A 26 4.52 33.31 -2.49
CA ALA A 26 3.71 33.78 -1.37
C ALA A 26 2.77 32.65 -0.93
N TYR A 27 3.18 31.87 0.05
CA TYR A 27 2.34 30.80 0.62
C TYR A 27 1.16 31.36 1.40
N PRO A 28 0.00 30.67 1.44
CA PRO A 28 -1.13 31.00 2.31
C PRO A 28 -0.67 31.03 3.76
N LYS A 29 -1.01 32.11 4.47
CA LYS A 29 -0.62 32.23 5.89
C LYS A 29 -1.54 31.37 6.74
N ALA A 30 -1.01 30.28 7.29
CA ALA A 30 -1.68 29.52 8.34
C ALA A 30 -1.61 30.28 9.68
N PHE A 31 -2.75 30.40 10.37
CA PHE A 31 -2.80 30.96 11.71
C PHE A 31 -1.97 30.13 12.68
N ARG A 32 -1.18 30.78 13.53
CA ARG A 32 -0.39 30.11 14.57
C ARG A 32 -1.07 30.29 15.92
N SER A 33 -1.55 29.20 16.50
CA SER A 33 -2.10 29.18 17.86
C SER A 33 -1.01 29.00 18.92
N ASP A 34 -1.34 29.30 20.17
CA ASP A 34 -0.44 29.14 21.33
C ASP A 34 -0.60 27.74 21.98
N VAL A 35 -1.11 26.76 21.25
CA VAL A 35 -1.30 25.39 21.77
C VAL A 35 0.05 24.74 22.05
N VAL A 36 0.17 24.19 23.25
CA VAL A 36 1.38 23.49 23.74
C VAL A 36 0.94 22.20 24.42
N ASP A 37 1.53 21.07 24.01
CA ASP A 37 1.43 19.82 24.74
C ASP A 37 2.60 19.70 25.73
N GLU A 38 2.38 18.93 26.80
CA GLU A 38 3.43 18.61 27.76
C GLU A 38 3.64 17.09 27.79
N TYR A 39 4.89 16.66 27.55
CA TYR A 39 5.32 15.27 27.60
C TYR A 39 6.45 15.12 28.62
N PHE A 40 6.21 14.41 29.71
CA PHE A 40 7.22 14.16 30.75
C PHE A 40 7.95 15.41 31.23
N GLY A 41 7.23 16.55 31.36
CA GLY A 41 7.75 17.85 31.77
C GLY A 41 8.38 18.68 30.65
N GLU A 42 8.44 18.18 29.42
CA GLU A 42 8.87 18.94 28.25
C GLU A 42 7.65 19.51 27.49
N LYS A 43 7.73 20.81 27.19
CA LYS A 43 6.68 21.52 26.43
C LYS A 43 6.98 21.50 24.95
N VAL A 44 6.01 21.04 24.15
CA VAL A 44 6.08 20.97 22.69
C VAL A 44 4.96 21.82 22.11
N ALA A 45 5.32 22.85 21.35
CA ALA A 45 4.35 23.72 20.68
C ALA A 45 3.73 22.98 19.48
N ASP A 46 2.42 23.14 19.31
CA ASP A 46 1.67 22.67 18.16
C ASP A 46 0.80 23.81 17.59
N PRO A 47 1.43 24.78 16.90
CA PRO A 47 0.75 26.00 16.47
C PRO A 47 -0.34 25.76 15.44
N TYR A 48 -0.36 24.61 14.79
CA TYR A 48 -1.34 24.24 13.77
C TYR A 48 -2.29 23.13 14.22
N ARG A 49 -2.46 22.94 15.54
CA ARG A 49 -3.40 21.99 16.15
C ARG A 49 -4.80 22.09 15.58
N TRP A 50 -5.27 23.31 15.26
CA TRP A 50 -6.58 23.55 14.72
C TRP A 50 -6.85 22.85 13.38
N MET A 51 -5.80 22.49 12.62
CA MET A 51 -5.92 21.71 11.38
C MET A 51 -6.31 20.24 11.62
N GLU A 52 -6.31 19.77 12.87
CA GLU A 52 -6.82 18.44 13.23
C GLU A 52 -8.35 18.38 13.22
N ASN A 53 -9.04 19.54 13.28
CA ASN A 53 -10.48 19.62 13.13
C ASN A 53 -10.84 19.73 11.64
N ASP A 54 -11.21 18.61 11.03
CA ASP A 54 -11.60 18.49 9.62
C ASP A 54 -13.00 19.06 9.31
N ASN A 55 -13.79 19.42 10.35
CA ASN A 55 -15.09 20.08 10.24
C ASN A 55 -15.02 21.61 10.33
N SER A 56 -13.83 22.19 10.61
CA SER A 56 -13.73 23.64 10.81
C SER A 56 -13.66 24.42 9.51
N ASP A 57 -14.30 25.62 9.50
CA ASP A 57 -14.25 26.54 8.37
C ASP A 57 -12.83 27.05 8.12
N GLU A 58 -12.01 27.18 9.17
CA GLU A 58 -10.62 27.62 9.08
C GLU A 58 -9.76 26.58 8.34
N THR A 59 -9.93 25.29 8.64
CA THR A 59 -9.23 24.21 7.94
C THR A 59 -9.66 24.16 6.48
N ALA A 60 -10.97 24.23 6.20
CA ALA A 60 -11.50 24.24 4.85
C ALA A 60 -10.98 25.43 4.02
N ALA A 61 -10.92 26.64 4.60
CA ALA A 61 -10.40 27.82 3.92
C ALA A 61 -8.92 27.72 3.59
N TRP A 62 -8.10 27.17 4.51
CA TRP A 62 -6.68 26.97 4.26
C TRP A 62 -6.45 25.90 3.17
N VAL A 63 -7.19 24.79 3.23
CA VAL A 63 -7.14 23.72 2.22
C VAL A 63 -7.43 24.26 0.82
N GLU A 64 -8.48 25.09 0.68
CA GLU A 64 -8.84 25.67 -0.62
C GLU A 64 -7.76 26.64 -1.14
N ALA A 65 -7.17 27.45 -0.25
CA ALA A 65 -6.07 28.34 -0.62
C ALA A 65 -4.82 27.58 -1.09
N GLU A 66 -4.46 26.49 -0.42
CA GLU A 66 -3.33 25.62 -0.82
C GLU A 66 -3.59 24.90 -2.14
N ARG A 67 -4.82 24.41 -2.34
CA ARG A 67 -5.24 23.78 -3.61
C ARG A 67 -5.12 24.75 -4.78
N ALA A 68 -5.62 25.98 -4.60
CA ALA A 68 -5.54 27.04 -5.62
C ALA A 68 -4.07 27.36 -5.96
N LEU A 69 -3.23 27.54 -4.95
CA LEU A 69 -1.79 27.85 -5.13
C LEU A 69 -1.06 26.73 -5.86
N THR A 70 -1.30 25.49 -5.45
CA THR A 70 -0.66 24.31 -6.06
C THR A 70 -1.10 24.12 -7.50
N SER A 71 -2.41 24.30 -7.78
CA SER A 71 -2.94 24.24 -9.15
C SER A 71 -2.31 25.31 -10.04
N GLU A 72 -2.22 26.56 -9.55
CA GLU A 72 -1.60 27.66 -10.29
C GLU A 72 -0.11 27.35 -10.64
N TYR A 73 0.63 26.75 -9.72
CA TYR A 73 2.03 26.36 -9.98
C TYR A 73 2.11 25.24 -11.04
N LEU A 74 1.30 24.19 -10.88
CA LEU A 74 1.30 23.05 -11.80
C LEU A 74 0.84 23.43 -13.21
N ASP A 75 -0.14 24.36 -13.33
CA ASP A 75 -0.65 24.83 -14.62
C ASP A 75 0.36 25.65 -15.43
N ARG A 76 1.39 26.20 -14.77
CA ARG A 76 2.50 26.90 -15.44
C ARG A 76 3.51 25.93 -16.09
N ILE A 77 3.49 24.65 -15.73
CA ILE A 77 4.42 23.64 -16.27
C ILE A 77 4.02 23.32 -17.72
N PRO A 78 4.85 23.67 -18.72
CA PRO A 78 4.41 23.69 -20.11
C PRO A 78 4.09 22.30 -20.69
N PHE A 79 4.69 21.25 -20.15
CA PHE A 79 4.51 19.88 -20.64
C PHE A 79 3.52 19.04 -19.81
N ARG A 80 2.90 19.58 -18.75
CA ARG A 80 1.97 18.85 -17.86
C ARG A 80 0.82 18.21 -18.63
N LYS A 81 0.20 18.96 -19.56
CA LYS A 81 -0.91 18.42 -20.36
C LYS A 81 -0.46 17.27 -21.27
N ALA A 82 0.65 17.44 -21.98
CA ALA A 82 1.18 16.40 -22.87
C ALA A 82 1.55 15.12 -22.07
N MET A 83 2.18 15.30 -20.90
CA MET A 83 2.50 14.20 -19.99
C MET A 83 1.24 13.45 -19.51
N ARG A 84 0.19 14.18 -19.12
CA ARG A 84 -1.08 13.57 -18.73
C ARG A 84 -1.71 12.78 -19.87
N ASP A 85 -1.74 13.36 -21.08
CA ASP A 85 -2.31 12.72 -22.26
C ASP A 85 -1.52 11.43 -22.62
N ARG A 86 -0.19 11.45 -22.46
CA ARG A 86 0.66 10.27 -22.66
C ARG A 86 0.43 9.20 -21.60
N LEU A 87 0.40 9.55 -20.33
CA LEU A 87 0.11 8.62 -19.24
C LEU A 87 -1.29 7.98 -19.42
N ARG A 88 -2.27 8.76 -19.86
CA ARG A 88 -3.60 8.26 -20.17
C ARG A 88 -3.57 7.23 -21.30
N SER A 89 -2.85 7.52 -22.38
CA SER A 89 -2.67 6.59 -23.50
C SER A 89 -1.99 5.28 -23.04
N MET A 90 -0.99 5.36 -22.17
CA MET A 90 -0.30 4.19 -21.63
C MET A 90 -1.15 3.38 -20.64
N ALA A 91 -2.13 4.00 -19.97
CA ALA A 91 -3.08 3.31 -19.09
C ALA A 91 -4.17 2.55 -19.85
N ASP A 92 -4.40 2.92 -21.13
CA ASP A 92 -5.49 2.40 -21.97
C ASP A 92 -5.14 1.07 -22.60
N TYR A 93 -5.17 0.01 -21.81
CA TYR A 93 -5.00 -1.36 -22.25
C TYR A 93 -5.95 -2.30 -21.53
N GLU A 94 -6.38 -3.35 -22.22
CA GLU A 94 -7.29 -4.36 -21.68
C GLU A 94 -6.65 -5.15 -20.54
N LYS A 95 -7.42 -5.36 -19.45
CA LYS A 95 -7.01 -6.10 -18.27
C LYS A 95 -8.04 -7.18 -17.96
N ILE A 96 -7.61 -8.44 -17.88
CA ILE A 96 -8.45 -9.59 -17.58
C ILE A 96 -7.84 -10.32 -16.38
N GLY A 97 -8.60 -10.43 -15.30
CA GLY A 97 -8.19 -11.15 -14.09
C GLY A 97 -8.32 -12.67 -14.26
N ALA A 98 -7.70 -13.42 -13.33
CA ALA A 98 -7.88 -14.87 -13.25
C ALA A 98 -9.36 -15.19 -12.99
N PRO A 99 -9.94 -16.17 -13.74
CA PRO A 99 -11.32 -16.59 -13.50
C PRO A 99 -11.38 -17.44 -12.22
N PHE A 100 -12.51 -17.33 -11.52
CA PHE A 100 -12.85 -18.19 -10.40
C PHE A 100 -14.26 -18.77 -10.61
N LYS A 101 -14.54 -19.92 -10.00
CA LYS A 101 -15.79 -20.66 -10.21
C LYS A 101 -16.67 -20.59 -8.97
N LYS A 102 -17.97 -20.40 -9.18
CA LYS A 102 -18.99 -20.49 -8.14
C LYS A 102 -20.29 -21.02 -8.72
N ASP A 103 -20.84 -22.06 -8.10
CA ASP A 103 -22.07 -22.76 -8.53
C ASP A 103 -22.12 -23.03 -10.05
N GLY A 104 -21.06 -23.66 -10.57
CA GLY A 104 -20.94 -24.06 -11.98
C GLY A 104 -20.78 -22.91 -12.97
N LYS A 105 -20.72 -21.67 -12.53
CA LYS A 105 -20.41 -20.47 -13.34
C LYS A 105 -19.01 -19.97 -13.05
N TYR A 106 -18.44 -19.29 -14.05
CA TYR A 106 -17.13 -18.63 -13.94
C TYR A 106 -17.31 -17.12 -13.84
N TYR A 107 -16.54 -16.49 -13.00
CA TYR A 107 -16.52 -15.04 -12.80
C TYR A 107 -15.11 -14.53 -13.01
N TYR A 108 -14.97 -13.34 -13.59
CA TYR A 108 -13.69 -12.68 -13.76
C TYR A 108 -13.87 -11.17 -13.81
N PHE A 109 -12.86 -10.46 -13.34
CA PHE A 109 -12.81 -9.01 -13.48
C PHE A 109 -12.22 -8.62 -14.83
N TYR A 110 -12.86 -7.68 -15.48
CA TYR A 110 -12.48 -7.16 -16.78
C TYR A 110 -12.47 -5.63 -16.78
N ASN A 111 -11.43 -5.03 -17.37
CA ASN A 111 -11.36 -3.60 -17.63
C ASN A 111 -10.95 -3.39 -19.09
N SER A 112 -11.71 -2.59 -19.82
CA SER A 112 -11.45 -2.33 -21.25
C SER A 112 -10.28 -1.37 -21.50
N GLY A 113 -9.73 -0.74 -20.43
CA GLY A 113 -8.61 0.20 -20.50
C GLY A 113 -8.75 1.32 -19.45
N LEU A 114 -9.56 2.31 -19.72
CA LEU A 114 -9.71 3.53 -18.90
C LEU A 114 -10.93 3.52 -17.97
N GLN A 115 -11.62 2.39 -17.80
CA GLN A 115 -12.68 2.31 -16.80
C GLN A 115 -12.11 2.57 -15.42
N ASN A 116 -12.79 3.36 -14.60
CA ASN A 116 -12.35 3.68 -13.24
C ASN A 116 -12.15 2.44 -12.38
N GLN A 117 -13.01 1.43 -12.58
CA GLN A 117 -12.95 0.15 -11.88
C GLN A 117 -13.18 -1.00 -12.86
N SER A 118 -12.60 -2.16 -12.56
CA SER A 118 -12.88 -3.38 -13.29
C SER A 118 -14.29 -3.87 -13.04
N VAL A 119 -14.92 -4.38 -14.07
CA VAL A 119 -16.31 -4.88 -14.07
C VAL A 119 -16.28 -6.39 -13.83
N LEU A 120 -17.14 -6.90 -12.97
CA LEU A 120 -17.32 -8.33 -12.74
C LEU A 120 -18.21 -8.93 -13.84
N TYR A 121 -17.66 -9.91 -14.56
CA TYR A 121 -18.33 -10.66 -15.61
C TYR A 121 -18.67 -12.08 -15.14
N GLN A 122 -19.74 -12.65 -15.69
CA GLN A 122 -20.15 -14.03 -15.50
C GLN A 122 -20.13 -14.76 -16.84
N ALA A 123 -19.53 -15.96 -16.88
CA ALA A 123 -19.43 -16.82 -18.06
C ALA A 123 -19.77 -18.27 -17.73
N ASN A 124 -20.02 -19.11 -18.76
CA ASN A 124 -20.28 -20.53 -18.55
C ASN A 124 -18.99 -21.36 -18.51
N ARG A 125 -17.90 -20.84 -19.10
CA ARG A 125 -16.60 -21.51 -19.16
C ARG A 125 -15.46 -20.47 -19.20
N PRO A 126 -14.24 -20.86 -18.78
CA PRO A 126 -13.09 -19.98 -18.91
C PRO A 126 -12.81 -19.57 -20.36
N GLY A 127 -12.39 -18.31 -20.56
CA GLY A 127 -12.07 -17.78 -21.88
C GLY A 127 -13.29 -17.38 -22.73
N GLU A 128 -14.50 -17.65 -22.28
CA GLU A 128 -15.72 -17.17 -22.92
C GLU A 128 -15.97 -15.71 -22.54
N ARG A 129 -16.37 -14.89 -23.53
CA ARG A 129 -16.84 -13.55 -23.26
C ARG A 129 -18.17 -13.62 -22.51
N GLY A 130 -18.12 -13.31 -21.22
CA GLY A 130 -19.28 -13.35 -20.35
C GLY A 130 -20.22 -12.16 -20.51
N ARG A 131 -21.28 -12.14 -19.71
CA ARG A 131 -22.14 -10.97 -19.51
C ARG A 131 -21.66 -10.15 -18.32
N VAL A 132 -21.91 -8.86 -18.33
CA VAL A 132 -21.74 -8.00 -17.16
C VAL A 132 -22.62 -8.54 -16.02
N PHE A 133 -22.00 -8.78 -14.86
CA PHE A 133 -22.68 -9.24 -13.67
C PHE A 133 -22.81 -8.14 -12.63
N LEU A 134 -21.71 -7.46 -12.29
CA LEU A 134 -21.69 -6.29 -11.43
C LEU A 134 -20.75 -5.24 -12.03
N ASP A 135 -21.28 -4.05 -12.30
CA ASP A 135 -20.51 -2.92 -12.84
C ASP A 135 -20.32 -1.83 -11.76
N PRO A 136 -19.17 -1.79 -11.09
CA PRO A 136 -18.89 -0.79 -10.05
C PRO A 136 -18.91 0.64 -10.57
N ASN A 137 -18.66 0.86 -11.86
CA ASN A 137 -18.67 2.20 -12.47
C ASN A 137 -20.07 2.84 -12.49
N LYS A 138 -21.10 2.06 -12.20
CA LYS A 138 -22.51 2.54 -12.11
C LYS A 138 -23.00 2.79 -10.68
N LEU A 139 -22.13 2.61 -9.67
CA LEU A 139 -22.49 2.80 -8.27
C LEU A 139 -22.53 4.27 -7.85
N SER A 140 -21.88 5.15 -8.62
CA SER A 140 -21.98 6.61 -8.45
C SER A 140 -21.70 7.33 -9.76
N ASP A 141 -22.28 8.50 -9.95
CA ASP A 141 -22.13 9.32 -11.16
C ASP A 141 -20.72 9.94 -11.26
N ASP A 142 -20.11 10.26 -10.12
CA ASP A 142 -18.78 10.90 -10.03
C ASP A 142 -17.62 9.90 -9.87
N GLY A 143 -17.92 8.59 -9.84
CA GLY A 143 -16.91 7.52 -9.72
C GLY A 143 -16.24 7.42 -8.35
N THR A 144 -16.76 8.12 -7.31
CA THR A 144 -16.17 8.15 -5.97
C THR A 144 -16.57 6.95 -5.10
N VAL A 145 -17.55 6.15 -5.53
CA VAL A 145 -17.90 4.88 -4.87
C VAL A 145 -17.07 3.75 -5.48
N ALA A 146 -16.29 3.07 -4.64
CA ALA A 146 -15.40 2.00 -5.06
C ALA A 146 -15.85 0.63 -4.51
N LEU A 147 -15.83 -0.39 -5.37
CA LEU A 147 -15.97 -1.79 -4.97
C LEU A 147 -14.70 -2.21 -4.21
N GLN A 148 -14.85 -2.66 -2.95
CA GLN A 148 -13.75 -3.10 -2.11
C GLN A 148 -13.60 -4.63 -2.08
N GLY A 149 -14.72 -5.35 -2.21
CA GLY A 149 -14.69 -6.81 -2.18
C GLY A 149 -16.01 -7.44 -2.58
N ILE A 150 -15.95 -8.72 -2.88
CA ILE A 150 -17.10 -9.57 -3.19
C ILE A 150 -17.02 -10.87 -2.42
N SER A 151 -18.15 -11.44 -2.04
CA SER A 151 -18.23 -12.73 -1.37
C SER A 151 -19.55 -13.44 -1.75
N PHE A 152 -19.46 -14.64 -2.31
CA PHE A 152 -20.62 -15.45 -2.65
C PHE A 152 -21.03 -16.35 -1.47
N SER A 153 -22.33 -16.54 -1.26
CA SER A 153 -22.82 -17.60 -0.39
C SER A 153 -22.38 -18.97 -0.92
N GLU A 154 -22.28 -19.97 -0.03
CA GLU A 154 -21.77 -21.29 -0.42
C GLU A 154 -22.66 -21.97 -1.45
N ASP A 155 -23.98 -21.77 -1.36
CA ASP A 155 -24.98 -22.27 -2.32
C ASP A 155 -25.05 -21.44 -3.63
N GLY A 156 -24.23 -20.40 -3.79
CA GLY A 156 -24.21 -19.52 -4.96
C GLY A 156 -25.44 -18.64 -5.15
N LYS A 157 -26.37 -18.61 -4.18
CA LYS A 157 -27.64 -17.87 -4.29
C LYS A 157 -27.46 -16.36 -4.13
N TYR A 158 -26.55 -15.93 -3.25
CA TYR A 158 -26.33 -14.53 -2.93
C TYR A 158 -24.89 -14.12 -3.22
N LEU A 159 -24.73 -12.85 -3.64
CA LEU A 159 -23.46 -12.14 -3.66
C LEU A 159 -23.55 -10.97 -2.68
N ALA A 160 -22.72 -10.98 -1.64
CA ALA A 160 -22.44 -9.77 -0.88
C ALA A 160 -21.28 -9.03 -1.50
N TYR A 161 -21.40 -7.70 -1.62
CA TYR A 161 -20.30 -6.86 -2.06
C TYR A 161 -20.14 -5.65 -1.15
N THR A 162 -18.91 -5.27 -0.93
CA THR A 162 -18.54 -4.13 -0.10
C THR A 162 -18.15 -2.95 -0.96
N ILE A 163 -18.61 -1.77 -0.56
CA ILE A 163 -18.23 -0.51 -1.19
C ILE A 163 -17.62 0.44 -0.16
N SER A 164 -16.72 1.31 -0.61
CA SER A 164 -16.31 2.50 0.14
C SER A 164 -16.69 3.76 -0.63
N ARG A 165 -16.88 4.86 0.11
CA ARG A 165 -17.16 6.18 -0.46
C ARG A 165 -15.94 7.07 -0.31
N SER A 166 -15.59 7.76 -1.38
CA SER A 166 -14.46 8.71 -1.41
C SER A 166 -13.13 8.12 -0.89
N GLY A 167 -12.94 6.79 -1.05
CA GLY A 167 -11.71 6.11 -0.65
C GLY A 167 -11.50 5.95 0.85
N SER A 168 -12.51 6.20 1.69
CA SER A 168 -12.49 5.95 3.13
C SER A 168 -12.33 4.45 3.43
N ASP A 169 -11.80 4.13 4.60
CA ASP A 169 -11.76 2.76 5.15
C ASP A 169 -13.12 2.29 5.70
N TRP A 170 -14.08 3.19 5.87
CA TRP A 170 -15.46 2.84 6.16
C TRP A 170 -16.11 2.18 4.95
N VAL A 171 -16.74 1.03 5.16
CA VAL A 171 -17.40 0.27 4.11
C VAL A 171 -18.87 0.01 4.43
N GLU A 172 -19.62 -0.16 3.36
CA GLU A 172 -21.01 -0.62 3.39
C GLU A 172 -21.09 -1.98 2.69
N ILE A 173 -21.94 -2.88 3.18
CA ILE A 173 -22.17 -4.20 2.57
C ILE A 173 -23.57 -4.23 1.99
N TYR A 174 -23.66 -4.55 0.70
CA TYR A 174 -24.90 -4.79 -0.04
C TYR A 174 -24.99 -6.24 -0.45
N VAL A 175 -26.21 -6.74 -0.59
CA VAL A 175 -26.46 -8.11 -1.01
C VAL A 175 -27.30 -8.14 -2.28
N MET A 176 -26.93 -9.03 -3.20
CA MET A 176 -27.60 -9.24 -4.48
C MET A 176 -28.02 -10.70 -4.63
N ASP A 177 -29.22 -10.93 -5.14
CA ASP A 177 -29.65 -12.26 -5.60
C ASP A 177 -28.97 -12.58 -6.93
N VAL A 178 -28.21 -13.67 -6.98
CA VAL A 178 -27.37 -14.05 -8.13
C VAL A 178 -28.19 -14.43 -9.35
N ALA A 179 -29.36 -15.06 -9.15
CA ALA A 179 -30.19 -15.53 -10.25
C ALA A 179 -30.85 -14.37 -11.02
N THR A 180 -31.31 -13.36 -10.29
CA THR A 180 -32.00 -12.19 -10.84
C THR A 180 -31.09 -11.02 -11.14
N GLY A 181 -29.91 -10.94 -10.46
CA GLY A 181 -29.02 -9.78 -10.49
C GLY A 181 -29.59 -8.56 -9.75
N SER A 182 -30.62 -8.74 -8.92
CA SER A 182 -31.30 -7.65 -8.23
C SER A 182 -30.77 -7.51 -6.80
N LEU A 183 -30.62 -6.25 -6.34
CA LEU A 183 -30.36 -5.97 -4.93
C LEU A 183 -31.53 -6.44 -4.07
N ILE A 184 -31.20 -7.01 -2.92
CA ILE A 184 -32.17 -7.24 -1.84
C ILE A 184 -32.03 -6.14 -0.78
N PRO A 185 -33.02 -5.97 0.13
CA PRO A 185 -33.02 -4.83 1.07
C PRO A 185 -31.91 -4.83 2.12
N ASP A 186 -31.16 -5.90 2.22
CA ASP A 186 -30.09 -6.08 3.22
C ASP A 186 -28.96 -5.10 2.95
N HIS A 187 -28.66 -4.24 3.95
CA HIS A 187 -27.66 -3.19 3.87
C HIS A 187 -27.00 -3.02 5.22
N ILE A 188 -25.68 -3.22 5.28
CA ILE A 188 -24.85 -3.03 6.46
C ILE A 188 -24.05 -1.75 6.34
N GLN A 189 -24.08 -0.95 7.39
CA GLN A 189 -23.32 0.30 7.53
C GLN A 189 -22.33 0.21 8.69
N TRP A 190 -21.37 1.14 8.72
CA TRP A 190 -20.35 1.29 9.77
C TRP A 190 -19.45 0.05 9.93
N ALA A 191 -19.32 -0.75 8.89
CA ALA A 191 -18.31 -1.77 8.82
C ALA A 191 -16.94 -1.13 8.50
N LYS A 192 -15.88 -1.69 9.07
CA LYS A 192 -14.52 -1.25 8.80
C LYS A 192 -13.58 -2.46 8.89
N PHE A 193 -12.66 -2.59 7.92
CA PHE A 193 -11.78 -3.76 7.79
C PHE A 193 -12.54 -5.09 7.79
N SER A 194 -13.67 -5.12 7.11
CA SER A 194 -14.60 -6.24 7.12
C SER A 194 -15.23 -6.44 5.74
N GLY A 195 -15.59 -7.67 5.45
CA GLY A 195 -16.47 -8.10 4.37
C GLY A 195 -17.52 -9.04 4.94
N ALA A 196 -18.31 -9.69 4.07
CA ALA A 196 -19.26 -10.70 4.44
C ALA A 196 -18.59 -12.09 4.44
N SER A 197 -18.60 -12.78 5.58
CA SER A 197 -18.16 -14.16 5.69
C SER A 197 -19.38 -15.07 5.88
N TRP A 198 -19.78 -15.75 4.81
CA TRP A 198 -21.03 -16.48 4.72
C TRP A 198 -21.08 -17.71 5.61
N TYR A 199 -22.25 -17.94 6.19
CA TYR A 199 -22.61 -19.17 6.90
C TYR A 199 -24.14 -19.35 6.89
N LYS A 200 -24.63 -20.42 6.27
CA LYS A 200 -26.07 -20.74 6.15
C LYS A 200 -26.90 -19.57 5.58
N ASP A 201 -27.84 -19.07 6.37
CA ASP A 201 -28.81 -18.04 5.97
C ASP A 201 -28.34 -16.60 6.22
N GLY A 202 -27.02 -16.40 6.42
CA GLY A 202 -26.48 -15.09 6.70
C GLY A 202 -24.96 -15.03 6.59
N PHE A 203 -24.37 -14.00 7.18
CA PHE A 203 -22.92 -13.82 7.18
C PHE A 203 -22.41 -13.12 8.45
N PHE A 204 -21.16 -13.39 8.78
CA PHE A 204 -20.43 -12.64 9.80
C PHE A 204 -19.81 -11.39 9.19
N TYR A 205 -19.78 -10.32 9.96
CA TYR A 205 -19.10 -9.07 9.62
C TYR A 205 -18.62 -8.35 10.87
N SER A 206 -17.73 -7.37 10.71
CA SER A 206 -17.19 -6.60 11.81
C SER A 206 -17.46 -5.11 11.63
N ALA A 207 -17.79 -4.43 12.72
CA ALA A 207 -18.19 -3.02 12.70
C ALA A 207 -17.80 -2.29 13.99
N TYR A 208 -17.77 -0.97 13.89
CA TYR A 208 -17.73 -0.04 15.02
C TYR A 208 -19.10 0.62 15.21
N ASP A 209 -19.35 1.11 16.41
CA ASP A 209 -20.37 2.12 16.60
C ASP A 209 -19.88 3.44 16.00
N ALA A 210 -20.64 4.06 15.11
CA ALA A 210 -20.27 5.33 14.53
C ALA A 210 -20.34 6.43 15.58
N THR A 211 -19.23 7.14 15.77
CA THR A 211 -19.15 8.27 16.69
C THR A 211 -18.53 9.48 16.03
N GLU A 212 -19.18 10.62 16.20
CA GLU A 212 -18.62 11.94 15.89
C GLU A 212 -18.23 12.64 17.19
N SER A 213 -17.19 13.45 17.17
CA SER A 213 -16.78 14.29 18.29
C SER A 213 -16.94 15.77 17.95
N GLU A 214 -16.89 16.64 18.96
CA GLU A 214 -16.91 18.10 18.74
C GLU A 214 -15.67 18.57 17.95
N ASP A 215 -14.55 17.81 18.04
CA ASP A 215 -13.25 18.16 17.46
C ASP A 215 -12.94 17.44 16.13
N GLY A 216 -13.89 16.68 15.56
CA GLY A 216 -13.67 15.96 14.31
C GLY A 216 -14.85 15.13 13.83
N SER A 217 -14.77 14.67 12.59
CA SER A 217 -15.74 13.77 11.96
C SER A 217 -15.42 12.29 12.22
N VAL A 218 -16.23 11.39 11.70
CA VAL A 218 -15.95 9.94 11.67
C VAL A 218 -14.64 9.60 10.95
N TYR A 219 -14.11 10.52 10.12
CA TYR A 219 -12.85 10.35 9.40
C TYR A 219 -11.61 10.72 10.22
N SER A 220 -11.77 11.38 11.36
CA SER A 220 -10.66 11.78 12.24
C SER A 220 -10.80 11.25 13.66
N THR A 221 -12.01 10.90 14.09
CA THR A 221 -12.28 10.39 15.44
C THR A 221 -11.67 9.00 15.65
N LYS A 222 -11.07 8.80 16.82
CA LYS A 222 -10.45 7.53 17.23
C LYS A 222 -11.47 6.38 17.21
N ASN A 223 -11.10 5.26 16.59
CA ASN A 223 -11.96 4.08 16.53
C ASN A 223 -11.69 3.15 17.71
N GLU A 224 -12.72 2.83 18.47
CA GLU A 224 -12.65 1.97 19.67
C GLU A 224 -13.83 1.00 19.69
N ASN A 225 -13.65 -0.16 20.34
CA ASN A 225 -14.69 -1.18 20.53
C ASN A 225 -15.17 -1.83 19.22
N HIS A 226 -14.24 -2.37 18.43
CA HIS A 226 -14.58 -3.19 17.26
C HIS A 226 -15.34 -4.46 17.68
N LYS A 227 -16.39 -4.85 16.96
CA LYS A 227 -17.29 -5.94 17.31
C LYS A 227 -17.51 -6.86 16.12
N VAL A 228 -17.85 -8.14 16.37
CA VAL A 228 -18.26 -9.10 15.34
C VAL A 228 -19.74 -9.38 15.49
N TYR A 229 -20.48 -9.29 14.37
CA TYR A 229 -21.91 -9.54 14.28
C TYR A 229 -22.21 -10.68 13.30
N TYR A 230 -23.39 -11.27 13.44
CA TYR A 230 -23.98 -12.14 12.44
C TYR A 230 -25.27 -11.52 11.92
N HIS A 231 -25.30 -11.23 10.62
CA HIS A 231 -26.45 -10.73 9.90
C HIS A 231 -27.21 -11.87 9.24
N ARG A 232 -28.51 -11.94 9.46
CA ARG A 232 -29.40 -12.90 8.81
C ARG A 232 -30.07 -12.24 7.61
N ILE A 233 -30.01 -12.87 6.44
CA ILE A 233 -30.64 -12.35 5.22
C ILE A 233 -32.14 -12.11 5.43
N GLY A 234 -32.61 -10.94 4.97
CA GLY A 234 -34.01 -10.51 5.08
C GLY A 234 -34.36 -9.85 6.41
N THR A 235 -33.38 -9.54 7.27
CA THR A 235 -33.60 -8.83 8.53
C THR A 235 -32.90 -7.47 8.54
N PRO A 236 -33.38 -6.48 9.32
CA PRO A 236 -32.67 -5.21 9.43
C PRO A 236 -31.38 -5.36 10.27
N GLN A 237 -30.33 -4.59 9.95
CA GLN A 237 -29.05 -4.57 10.70
C GLN A 237 -29.24 -4.38 12.21
N SER A 238 -30.24 -3.60 12.63
CA SER A 238 -30.53 -3.36 14.05
C SER A 238 -30.94 -4.62 14.85
N SER A 239 -31.26 -5.71 14.15
CA SER A 239 -31.59 -7.02 14.75
C SER A 239 -30.42 -8.01 14.70
N ASP A 240 -29.26 -7.60 14.21
CA ASP A 240 -28.11 -8.46 14.06
C ASP A 240 -27.60 -8.97 15.42
N ARG A 241 -27.22 -10.23 15.43
CA ARG A 241 -26.75 -10.89 16.63
C ARG A 241 -25.29 -10.55 16.88
N LEU A 242 -25.00 -9.94 18.04
CA LEU A 242 -23.63 -9.78 18.52
C LEU A 242 -23.00 -11.17 18.76
N VAL A 243 -21.86 -11.40 18.13
CA VAL A 243 -21.10 -12.67 18.22
C VAL A 243 -19.93 -12.53 19.16
N TYR A 244 -19.22 -11.39 19.08
CA TYR A 244 -18.07 -11.13 19.93
C TYR A 244 -17.84 -9.62 20.13
N GLU A 245 -17.53 -9.26 21.36
CA GLU A 245 -16.97 -7.96 21.76
C GLU A 245 -16.05 -8.15 22.97
N ASN A 246 -15.13 -7.23 23.18
CA ASN A 246 -14.30 -7.19 24.39
C ASN A 246 -14.13 -5.74 24.85
N PRO A 247 -15.01 -5.24 25.74
CA PRO A 247 -14.93 -3.88 26.26
C PRO A 247 -13.70 -3.58 27.11
N ASP A 248 -13.03 -4.61 27.66
CA ASP A 248 -11.81 -4.45 28.46
C ASP A 248 -10.59 -4.15 27.58
N GLU A 249 -10.68 -4.43 26.26
CA GLU A 249 -9.64 -4.20 25.25
C GLU A 249 -10.19 -3.40 24.08
N PRO A 250 -10.54 -2.11 24.28
CA PRO A 250 -11.22 -1.32 23.24
C PRO A 250 -10.38 -1.06 22.00
N LEU A 251 -9.04 -1.18 22.12
CA LEU A 251 -8.09 -0.96 21.04
C LEU A 251 -7.64 -2.30 20.44
N ARG A 252 -8.61 -3.02 19.85
CA ARG A 252 -8.40 -4.28 19.16
C ARG A 252 -9.26 -4.32 17.91
N PHE A 253 -8.80 -5.06 16.92
CA PHE A 253 -9.60 -5.50 15.78
C PHE A 253 -10.06 -6.94 16.01
N TYR A 254 -11.31 -7.20 15.65
CA TYR A 254 -11.89 -8.53 15.70
C TYR A 254 -12.49 -8.87 14.34
N GLN A 255 -12.15 -10.03 13.79
CA GLN A 255 -12.74 -10.54 12.55
C GLN A 255 -13.31 -11.93 12.77
N GLY A 256 -14.54 -12.15 12.29
CA GLY A 256 -15.18 -13.47 12.22
C GLY A 256 -15.07 -14.02 10.80
N VAL A 257 -14.34 -15.12 10.62
CA VAL A 257 -14.16 -15.78 9.33
C VAL A 257 -14.72 -17.21 9.40
N ALA A 258 -15.78 -17.47 8.66
CA ALA A 258 -16.45 -18.77 8.62
C ALA A 258 -15.92 -19.65 7.48
N GLU A 259 -15.72 -20.93 7.78
CA GLU A 259 -15.53 -22.01 6.82
C GLU A 259 -16.77 -22.90 6.86
N GLU A 260 -17.76 -22.57 6.02
CA GLU A 260 -19.10 -23.17 6.10
C GLU A 260 -19.09 -24.69 5.89
N LYS A 261 -18.32 -25.18 4.92
CA LYS A 261 -18.19 -26.62 4.61
C LYS A 261 -17.69 -27.44 5.79
N GLU A 262 -16.88 -26.85 6.62
CA GLU A 262 -16.28 -27.49 7.79
C GLU A 262 -16.97 -27.08 9.09
N ASN A 263 -18.01 -26.21 9.03
CA ASN A 263 -18.75 -25.67 10.19
C ASN A 263 -17.84 -25.01 11.24
N VAL A 264 -16.89 -24.22 10.79
CA VAL A 264 -15.89 -23.58 11.64
C VAL A 264 -16.03 -22.06 11.55
N LEU A 265 -15.90 -21.36 12.66
CA LEU A 265 -15.74 -19.92 12.75
C LEU A 265 -14.39 -19.61 13.40
N PHE A 266 -13.54 -18.90 12.70
CA PHE A 266 -12.36 -18.27 13.27
C PHE A 266 -12.72 -16.90 13.84
N LEU A 267 -12.18 -16.59 15.02
CA LEU A 267 -12.09 -15.24 15.55
C LEU A 267 -10.62 -14.84 15.51
N ILE A 268 -10.31 -13.79 14.77
CA ILE A 268 -8.96 -13.21 14.67
C ILE A 268 -8.96 -11.92 15.48
N GLU A 269 -8.01 -11.79 16.40
CA GLU A 269 -7.81 -10.61 17.24
C GLU A 269 -6.46 -9.98 16.92
N ALA A 270 -6.42 -8.67 16.60
CA ALA A 270 -5.20 -7.96 16.27
C ALA A 270 -5.15 -6.57 16.91
N GLY A 271 -3.96 -5.95 16.99
CA GLY A 271 -3.78 -4.57 17.44
C GLY A 271 -2.97 -4.39 18.71
N ALA A 272 -2.54 -5.48 19.37
CA ALA A 272 -1.72 -5.40 20.59
C ALA A 272 -0.23 -5.60 20.36
N GLY A 273 0.12 -6.25 19.26
CA GLY A 273 1.51 -6.59 18.92
C GLY A 273 1.68 -6.74 17.41
N ASN A 274 2.78 -7.36 17.00
CA ASN A 274 3.09 -7.60 15.59
C ASN A 274 2.47 -8.91 15.03
N GLY A 275 1.75 -9.64 15.86
CA GLY A 275 1.02 -10.86 15.51
C GLY A 275 -0.47 -10.71 15.74
N ASN A 276 -1.13 -11.83 16.03
CA ASN A 276 -2.57 -11.86 16.25
C ASN A 276 -3.00 -13.03 17.12
N GLY A 277 -4.01 -12.84 17.95
CA GLY A 277 -4.77 -13.92 18.55
C GLY A 277 -5.59 -14.66 17.49
N LEU A 278 -5.69 -15.96 17.63
CA LEU A 278 -6.50 -16.82 16.77
C LEU A 278 -7.29 -17.79 17.64
N TYR A 279 -8.58 -17.80 17.44
CA TYR A 279 -9.51 -18.67 18.14
C TYR A 279 -10.43 -19.37 17.14
N VAL A 280 -10.92 -20.55 17.48
CA VAL A 280 -11.80 -21.35 16.62
C VAL A 280 -13.03 -21.83 17.39
N ARG A 281 -14.19 -21.78 16.74
CA ARG A 281 -15.46 -22.27 17.26
C ARG A 281 -16.09 -23.25 16.27
N ASN A 282 -16.62 -24.37 16.79
CA ASN A 282 -17.43 -25.29 16.00
C ASN A 282 -18.86 -24.74 15.90
N LEU A 283 -19.33 -24.44 14.70
CA LEU A 283 -20.66 -23.90 14.44
C LEU A 283 -21.75 -24.98 14.35
N SER A 284 -21.39 -26.27 14.38
CA SER A 284 -22.37 -27.37 14.47
C SER A 284 -22.96 -27.53 15.88
N ASP A 285 -22.32 -26.93 16.89
CA ASP A 285 -22.73 -26.97 18.30
C ASP A 285 -22.91 -25.54 18.82
N ASP A 286 -24.16 -25.13 19.00
CA ASP A 286 -24.50 -23.78 19.49
C ASP A 286 -23.95 -23.50 20.89
N ALA A 287 -23.72 -24.53 21.70
CA ALA A 287 -23.14 -24.42 23.04
C ALA A 287 -21.62 -24.31 23.04
N SER A 288 -20.97 -24.55 21.90
CA SER A 288 -19.52 -24.48 21.78
C SER A 288 -19.03 -23.03 21.92
N GLY A 289 -18.00 -22.82 22.77
CA GLY A 289 -17.26 -21.55 22.85
C GLY A 289 -16.10 -21.50 21.89
N PHE A 290 -15.43 -20.35 21.86
CA PHE A 290 -14.15 -20.22 21.16
C PHE A 290 -13.05 -20.97 21.92
N LYS A 291 -12.31 -21.81 21.21
CA LYS A 291 -11.11 -22.48 21.68
C LYS A 291 -9.87 -21.70 21.18
N CYS A 292 -8.88 -21.57 22.04
CA CYS A 292 -7.64 -20.90 21.69
C CYS A 292 -6.80 -21.74 20.72
N VAL A 293 -6.35 -21.13 19.63
CA VAL A 293 -5.31 -21.66 18.72
C VAL A 293 -3.99 -20.95 19.04
N ASN A 294 -4.03 -19.64 19.22
CA ASN A 294 -2.92 -18.77 19.63
C ASN A 294 -3.49 -17.56 20.36
N ASP A 295 -2.94 -17.23 21.53
CA ASP A 295 -3.29 -16.05 22.34
C ASP A 295 -2.18 -14.99 22.36
N SER A 296 -1.01 -15.29 21.78
CA SER A 296 0.11 -14.35 21.73
C SER A 296 -0.10 -13.33 20.62
N GLN A 297 -0.10 -12.05 21.00
CA GLN A 297 -0.17 -10.93 20.07
C GLN A 297 1.15 -10.65 19.34
N ASP A 298 2.25 -11.30 19.73
CA ASP A 298 3.57 -11.18 19.08
C ASP A 298 3.85 -12.33 18.08
N VAL A 299 2.93 -13.28 17.97
CA VAL A 299 3.02 -14.42 17.04
C VAL A 299 1.97 -14.26 15.95
N ALA A 300 2.41 -14.21 14.71
CA ALA A 300 1.51 -14.23 13.56
C ALA A 300 0.96 -15.65 13.36
N CYS A 301 -0.37 -15.77 13.23
CA CYS A 301 -1.08 -17.01 12.97
C CYS A 301 -2.17 -16.76 11.93
N SER A 302 -1.91 -17.18 10.69
CA SER A 302 -2.84 -17.02 9.56
C SER A 302 -3.39 -18.38 9.15
N PRO A 303 -4.67 -18.69 9.44
CA PRO A 303 -5.30 -19.90 8.91
C PRO A 303 -5.46 -19.75 7.40
N ILE A 304 -4.96 -20.72 6.64
CA ILE A 304 -5.05 -20.71 5.17
C ILE A 304 -6.21 -21.55 4.65
N ALA A 305 -6.62 -22.57 5.37
CA ALA A 305 -7.76 -23.43 5.06
C ALA A 305 -8.12 -24.31 6.24
N VAL A 306 -9.37 -24.77 6.26
CA VAL A 306 -9.76 -26.00 6.96
C VAL A 306 -10.01 -27.08 5.91
N TYR A 307 -9.36 -28.23 6.05
CA TYR A 307 -9.45 -29.31 5.10
C TYR A 307 -9.53 -30.65 5.84
N ASP A 308 -10.65 -31.37 5.69
CA ASP A 308 -10.94 -32.63 6.36
C ASP A 308 -10.76 -32.52 7.89
N GLY A 309 -11.35 -31.49 8.51
CA GLY A 309 -11.30 -31.26 9.96
C GLY A 309 -9.96 -30.80 10.51
N LYS A 310 -9.02 -30.42 9.64
CA LYS A 310 -7.68 -29.94 9.99
C LYS A 310 -7.49 -28.47 9.57
N ILE A 311 -6.98 -27.67 10.46
CA ILE A 311 -6.64 -26.26 10.26
C ILE A 311 -5.17 -26.18 9.81
N TYR A 312 -4.92 -25.65 8.63
CA TYR A 312 -3.56 -25.34 8.15
C TYR A 312 -3.25 -23.88 8.46
N ILE A 313 -2.11 -23.62 9.10
CA ILE A 313 -1.77 -22.30 9.65
C ILE A 313 -0.34 -21.94 9.23
N VAL A 314 -0.17 -20.79 8.59
CA VAL A 314 1.14 -20.16 8.44
C VAL A 314 1.43 -19.34 9.70
N THR A 315 2.61 -19.55 10.28
CA THR A 315 2.98 -18.88 11.55
C THR A 315 4.48 -18.60 11.61
N ASN A 316 4.85 -17.55 12.36
CA ASN A 316 6.23 -17.23 12.72
C ASN A 316 6.63 -17.76 14.11
N ARG A 317 5.79 -18.54 14.78
CA ARG A 317 6.06 -19.11 16.11
C ARG A 317 7.32 -19.95 16.08
N GLN A 318 8.41 -19.47 16.74
CA GLN A 318 9.74 -20.09 16.72
C GLN A 318 10.27 -20.34 15.29
N ALA A 319 9.92 -19.47 14.37
CA ALA A 319 10.27 -19.53 12.95
C ALA A 319 10.17 -18.12 12.34
N PRO A 320 11.14 -17.22 12.58
CA PRO A 320 11.07 -15.82 12.13
C PRO A 320 10.79 -15.63 10.63
N LYS A 321 11.14 -16.64 9.81
CA LYS A 321 10.88 -16.66 8.37
C LYS A 321 9.61 -17.41 7.97
N GLY A 322 8.82 -17.83 8.95
CA GLY A 322 7.57 -18.53 8.75
C GLY A 322 7.71 -20.05 8.52
N LYS A 323 6.69 -20.76 8.93
CA LYS A 323 6.48 -22.20 8.71
C LYS A 323 4.99 -22.49 8.57
N LEU A 324 4.66 -23.66 8.03
CA LEU A 324 3.30 -24.17 7.96
C LEU A 324 3.11 -25.27 8.99
N VAL A 325 2.07 -25.14 9.80
CA VAL A 325 1.64 -26.17 10.76
C VAL A 325 0.20 -26.60 10.49
N VAL A 326 -0.18 -27.76 11.03
CA VAL A 326 -1.55 -28.26 10.98
C VAL A 326 -2.01 -28.63 12.39
N ALA A 327 -3.28 -28.36 12.72
CA ALA A 327 -3.93 -28.74 13.96
C ALA A 327 -5.31 -29.35 13.67
N ASP A 328 -5.80 -30.22 14.54
CA ASP A 328 -7.20 -30.67 14.46
C ASP A 328 -8.14 -29.58 15.00
N VAL A 329 -9.30 -29.36 14.37
CA VAL A 329 -10.34 -28.45 14.87
C VAL A 329 -10.77 -28.80 16.31
N ALA A 330 -10.74 -30.09 16.66
CA ALA A 330 -11.09 -30.57 18.01
C ALA A 330 -10.00 -30.25 19.07
N ALA A 331 -8.72 -30.17 18.67
CA ALA A 331 -7.56 -29.88 19.51
C ALA A 331 -6.67 -28.82 18.83
N PRO A 332 -7.15 -27.55 18.72
CA PRO A 332 -6.54 -26.54 17.86
C PRO A 332 -5.21 -25.97 18.41
N ASP A 333 -4.90 -26.23 19.66
CA ASP A 333 -3.65 -25.86 20.35
C ASP A 333 -2.51 -26.88 20.15
N VAL A 334 -2.81 -28.06 19.57
CA VAL A 334 -1.83 -29.13 19.29
C VAL A 334 -1.39 -29.07 17.83
N TRP A 335 -0.21 -28.51 17.61
CA TRP A 335 0.32 -28.26 16.26
C TRP A 335 1.32 -29.32 15.81
N LYS A 336 1.20 -29.74 14.57
CA LYS A 336 2.17 -30.57 13.87
C LYS A 336 2.75 -29.76 12.72
N GLU A 337 4.10 -29.74 12.61
CA GLU A 337 4.79 -29.09 11.51
C GLU A 337 4.57 -29.84 10.19
N VAL A 338 4.26 -29.10 9.11
CA VAL A 338 4.06 -29.58 7.74
C VAL A 338 5.18 -29.10 6.84
N LEU A 339 5.44 -27.78 6.82
CA LEU A 339 6.58 -27.19 6.14
C LEU A 339 7.44 -26.46 7.19
N PRO A 340 8.69 -26.91 7.41
CA PRO A 340 9.60 -26.27 8.35
C PRO A 340 10.04 -24.90 7.84
N GLU A 341 10.55 -24.07 8.74
CA GLU A 341 11.26 -22.85 8.37
C GLU A 341 12.44 -23.15 7.45
N THR A 342 12.65 -22.28 6.48
CA THR A 342 13.75 -22.34 5.51
C THR A 342 14.63 -21.09 5.58
N ASN A 343 15.64 -20.99 4.72
CA ASN A 343 16.42 -19.76 4.57
C ASN A 343 15.62 -18.63 3.90
N ASP A 344 14.59 -18.98 3.14
CA ASP A 344 13.69 -18.05 2.47
C ASP A 344 12.42 -17.86 3.30
N VAL A 345 11.75 -16.72 3.17
CA VAL A 345 10.55 -16.40 3.94
C VAL A 345 9.33 -17.07 3.32
N LEU A 346 8.57 -17.85 4.09
CA LEU A 346 7.26 -18.35 3.67
C LEU A 346 6.25 -17.20 3.68
N SER A 347 6.01 -16.61 2.51
CA SER A 347 5.14 -15.43 2.38
C SER A 347 3.66 -15.77 2.27
N SER A 348 3.31 -16.89 1.64
CA SER A 348 1.94 -17.38 1.57
C SER A 348 1.87 -18.88 1.30
N ALA A 349 0.73 -19.47 1.64
CA ALA A 349 0.39 -20.84 1.25
C ALA A 349 -1.11 -20.95 0.98
N SER A 350 -1.50 -21.89 0.12
CA SER A 350 -2.90 -22.20 -0.19
C SER A 350 -3.05 -23.69 -0.49
N ILE A 351 -4.28 -24.20 -0.41
CA ILE A 351 -4.61 -25.54 -0.85
C ILE A 351 -5.38 -25.46 -2.15
N ILE A 352 -4.88 -26.10 -3.20
CA ILE A 352 -5.52 -26.18 -4.52
C ILE A 352 -5.48 -27.64 -4.97
N ASP A 353 -6.63 -28.19 -5.38
CA ASP A 353 -6.77 -29.60 -5.82
C ASP A 353 -6.12 -30.60 -4.84
N GLY A 354 -6.33 -30.40 -3.52
CA GLY A 354 -5.77 -31.26 -2.48
C GLY A 354 -4.23 -31.23 -2.35
N LYS A 355 -3.59 -30.18 -2.84
CA LYS A 355 -2.14 -29.96 -2.75
C LYS A 355 -1.84 -28.60 -2.11
N LEU A 356 -0.73 -28.52 -1.38
CA LEU A 356 -0.22 -27.26 -0.86
C LEU A 356 0.59 -26.54 -1.95
N VAL A 357 0.24 -25.29 -2.21
CA VAL A 357 1.03 -24.35 -3.00
C VAL A 357 1.63 -23.34 -2.04
N ALA A 358 2.95 -23.33 -1.90
CA ALA A 358 3.66 -22.42 -1.01
C ALA A 358 4.51 -21.43 -1.82
N VAL A 359 4.43 -20.15 -1.45
CA VAL A 359 5.23 -19.08 -2.06
C VAL A 359 6.25 -18.60 -1.04
N TYR A 360 7.51 -18.59 -1.45
CA TYR A 360 8.63 -18.14 -0.64
C TYR A 360 9.24 -16.87 -1.25
N ASP A 361 9.67 -15.95 -0.39
CA ASP A 361 10.44 -14.78 -0.76
C ASP A 361 11.92 -15.07 -0.63
N LYS A 362 12.63 -14.94 -1.73
CA LYS A 362 14.07 -14.97 -1.79
C LYS A 362 14.55 -13.64 -2.36
N ASP A 363 15.27 -12.88 -1.55
CA ASP A 363 15.77 -11.57 -1.94
C ASP A 363 14.67 -10.67 -2.58
N ALA A 364 13.49 -10.60 -1.94
CA ALA A 364 12.32 -9.85 -2.39
C ALA A 364 11.74 -10.27 -3.77
N SER A 365 11.94 -11.51 -4.17
CA SER A 365 11.33 -12.14 -5.36
C SER A 365 10.66 -13.44 -4.98
N ASN A 366 9.52 -13.75 -5.63
CA ASN A 366 8.77 -14.95 -5.31
C ASN A 366 9.34 -16.20 -5.99
N HIS A 367 9.33 -17.30 -5.23
CA HIS A 367 9.52 -18.67 -5.68
C HIS A 367 8.34 -19.50 -5.20
N ALA A 368 7.79 -20.36 -6.05
CA ALA A 368 6.60 -21.13 -5.72
C ALA A 368 6.85 -22.63 -5.83
N TYR A 369 6.32 -23.37 -4.87
CA TYR A 369 6.52 -24.83 -4.78
C TYR A 369 5.19 -25.52 -4.48
N VAL A 370 5.03 -26.73 -5.00
CA VAL A 370 3.87 -27.59 -4.74
C VAL A 370 4.28 -28.76 -3.89
N TYR A 371 3.49 -29.03 -2.84
CA TYR A 371 3.72 -30.11 -1.89
C TYR A 371 2.44 -30.95 -1.73
N THR A 372 2.59 -32.17 -1.21
CA THR A 372 1.45 -32.92 -0.65
C THR A 372 0.97 -32.23 0.63
N LEU A 373 -0.20 -32.59 1.12
CA LEU A 373 -0.76 -32.07 2.39
C LEU A 373 0.10 -32.46 3.61
N GLU A 374 0.96 -33.46 3.49
CA GLU A 374 1.92 -33.89 4.52
C GLU A 374 3.28 -33.20 4.41
N GLY A 375 3.46 -32.28 3.45
CA GLY A 375 4.67 -31.47 3.28
C GLY A 375 5.75 -32.11 2.42
N LYS A 376 5.46 -33.17 1.64
CA LYS A 376 6.41 -33.70 0.68
C LYS A 376 6.44 -32.88 -0.58
N LEU A 377 7.62 -32.32 -0.94
CA LEU A 377 7.82 -31.57 -2.18
C LEU A 377 7.48 -32.43 -3.40
N LEU A 378 6.63 -31.89 -4.27
CA LEU A 378 6.31 -32.47 -5.58
C LEU A 378 7.14 -31.83 -6.68
N HIS A 379 7.09 -30.50 -6.80
CA HIS A 379 7.86 -29.75 -7.79
C HIS A 379 7.92 -28.24 -7.48
N GLU A 380 8.83 -27.55 -8.13
CA GLU A 380 8.89 -26.08 -8.20
C GLU A 380 8.08 -25.60 -9.41
N VAL A 381 7.32 -24.51 -9.22
CA VAL A 381 6.58 -23.84 -10.30
C VAL A 381 7.53 -22.93 -11.07
N LYS A 382 7.61 -23.10 -12.39
CA LYS A 382 8.44 -22.24 -13.24
C LYS A 382 7.78 -20.87 -13.44
N LEU A 383 8.43 -19.82 -12.94
CA LEU A 383 8.01 -18.44 -13.14
C LEU A 383 8.81 -17.81 -14.29
N PRO A 384 8.24 -16.78 -15.00
CA PRO A 384 8.88 -16.21 -16.19
C PRO A 384 10.22 -15.50 -15.93
N THR A 385 10.34 -14.78 -14.81
CA THR A 385 11.53 -14.00 -14.42
C THR A 385 11.45 -13.63 -12.93
N ILE A 386 12.33 -12.76 -12.45
CA ILE A 386 12.21 -12.10 -11.13
C ILE A 386 10.88 -11.35 -11.08
N GLY A 387 10.04 -11.65 -10.09
CA GLY A 387 8.72 -11.02 -9.99
C GLY A 387 7.88 -11.54 -8.85
N THR A 388 6.59 -11.28 -8.97
CA THR A 388 5.56 -11.57 -7.97
C THR A 388 4.53 -12.52 -8.56
N VAL A 389 4.16 -13.56 -7.81
CA VAL A 389 3.14 -14.54 -8.20
C VAL A 389 2.01 -14.59 -7.17
N SER A 390 0.79 -14.76 -7.67
CA SER A 390 -0.41 -15.01 -6.85
C SER A 390 -1.22 -16.13 -7.48
N PHE A 391 -1.57 -17.15 -6.68
CA PHE A 391 -2.34 -18.30 -7.12
C PHE A 391 -3.84 -18.12 -6.85
N THR A 392 -4.65 -18.65 -7.75
CA THR A 392 -6.12 -18.70 -7.67
C THR A 392 -6.57 -20.12 -7.95
N GLY A 393 -7.38 -20.68 -7.06
CA GLY A 393 -7.94 -22.04 -7.18
C GLY A 393 -8.62 -22.45 -5.89
N GLU A 394 -9.44 -23.51 -5.97
CA GLU A 394 -10.20 -24.05 -4.85
C GLU A 394 -9.53 -25.33 -4.31
N ALA A 395 -9.68 -25.56 -3.01
CA ALA A 395 -9.03 -26.69 -2.33
C ALA A 395 -9.43 -28.06 -2.88
N ARG A 396 -10.63 -28.18 -3.46
CA ARG A 396 -11.19 -29.45 -3.96
C ARG A 396 -11.49 -29.41 -5.47
N GLU A 397 -11.00 -28.41 -6.20
CA GLU A 397 -11.21 -28.26 -7.65
C GLU A 397 -9.87 -28.19 -8.41
N LYS A 398 -9.87 -28.71 -9.66
CA LYS A 398 -8.68 -28.78 -10.53
C LYS A 398 -8.34 -27.49 -11.24
N ASP A 399 -9.29 -26.56 -11.33
CA ASP A 399 -9.08 -25.29 -12.02
C ASP A 399 -8.12 -24.42 -11.21
N ALA A 400 -6.90 -24.30 -11.67
CA ALA A 400 -5.86 -23.50 -11.04
C ALA A 400 -5.31 -22.48 -12.02
N TYR A 401 -5.07 -21.28 -11.51
CA TYR A 401 -4.47 -20.16 -12.23
C TYR A 401 -3.40 -19.51 -11.37
N PHE A 402 -2.46 -18.83 -12.00
CA PHE A 402 -1.64 -17.86 -11.31
C PHE A 402 -1.48 -16.58 -12.13
N SER A 403 -1.40 -15.46 -11.44
CA SER A 403 -1.04 -14.17 -12.01
C SER A 403 0.43 -13.89 -11.70
N PHE A 404 1.19 -13.45 -12.70
CA PHE A 404 2.60 -13.08 -12.54
C PHE A 404 2.84 -11.66 -13.05
N THR A 405 3.66 -10.89 -12.32
CA THR A 405 4.04 -9.52 -12.68
C THR A 405 5.47 -9.21 -12.27
N SER A 406 6.09 -8.25 -12.95
CA SER A 406 7.39 -7.66 -12.57
C SER A 406 7.43 -6.20 -12.98
N PHE A 407 8.51 -5.48 -12.74
CA PHE A 407 8.60 -4.04 -13.06
C PHE A 407 8.30 -3.71 -14.53
N THR A 408 8.75 -4.55 -15.45
CA THR A 408 8.55 -4.43 -16.90
C THR A 408 7.71 -5.57 -17.50
N TYR A 409 7.08 -6.36 -16.65
CA TYR A 409 6.25 -7.47 -17.06
C TYR A 409 4.81 -7.23 -16.58
N PRO A 410 3.86 -6.89 -17.46
CA PRO A 410 2.49 -6.62 -17.05
C PRO A 410 1.85 -7.86 -16.46
N SER A 411 0.89 -7.67 -15.55
CA SER A 411 0.18 -8.77 -14.90
C SER A 411 -0.40 -9.71 -15.95
N THR A 412 0.15 -10.90 -16.03
CA THR A 412 -0.21 -11.96 -16.98
C THR A 412 -0.80 -13.12 -16.21
N VAL A 413 -1.97 -13.58 -16.62
CA VAL A 413 -2.65 -14.74 -16.02
C VAL A 413 -2.28 -15.99 -16.79
N TYR A 414 -1.88 -17.02 -16.04
CA TYR A 414 -1.58 -18.36 -16.55
C TYR A 414 -2.62 -19.35 -16.02
N ARG A 415 -3.10 -20.22 -16.91
CA ARG A 415 -3.76 -21.46 -16.48
C ARG A 415 -2.68 -22.46 -16.10
N TYR A 416 -2.86 -23.16 -14.97
CA TYR A 416 -1.84 -24.01 -14.41
C TYR A 416 -2.38 -25.45 -14.17
N ASP A 417 -1.76 -26.41 -14.81
CA ASP A 417 -1.98 -27.85 -14.52
C ASP A 417 -1.03 -28.27 -13.39
N ILE A 418 -1.58 -28.32 -12.18
CA ILE A 418 -0.79 -28.60 -10.97
C ILE A 418 -0.21 -30.01 -10.93
N ASP A 419 -0.85 -30.99 -11.59
CA ASP A 419 -0.38 -32.37 -11.64
C ASP A 419 0.79 -32.54 -12.61
N LYS A 420 0.75 -31.82 -13.75
CA LYS A 420 1.79 -31.90 -14.79
C LYS A 420 2.90 -30.86 -14.61
N ASN A 421 2.70 -29.87 -13.76
CA ASN A 421 3.56 -28.69 -13.63
C ASN A 421 3.73 -27.94 -14.97
N GLU A 422 2.62 -27.75 -15.67
CA GLU A 422 2.57 -27.05 -16.95
C GLU A 422 1.69 -25.80 -16.82
N SER A 423 2.13 -24.72 -17.43
CA SER A 423 1.38 -23.47 -17.50
C SER A 423 1.24 -22.97 -18.91
N GLU A 424 0.06 -22.42 -19.24
CA GLU A 424 -0.23 -21.74 -20.50
C GLU A 424 -0.75 -20.34 -20.25
N VAL A 425 -0.40 -19.39 -21.11
CA VAL A 425 -0.92 -18.02 -20.99
C VAL A 425 -2.42 -18.03 -21.22
N TYR A 426 -3.17 -17.64 -20.19
CA TYR A 426 -4.61 -17.45 -20.24
C TYR A 426 -4.97 -16.03 -20.73
N SER A 427 -4.32 -15.01 -20.14
CA SER A 427 -4.51 -13.61 -20.53
C SER A 427 -3.21 -12.83 -20.31
N ARG A 428 -2.82 -12.07 -21.34
CA ARG A 428 -1.69 -11.14 -21.30
C ARG A 428 -2.12 -9.81 -21.88
N PRO A 429 -1.94 -8.68 -21.20
CA PRO A 429 -2.22 -7.36 -21.74
C PRO A 429 -1.41 -7.08 -23.01
N ALA A 430 -2.06 -6.53 -24.03
CA ALA A 430 -1.37 -5.98 -25.21
C ALA A 430 -0.91 -4.56 -24.87
N ILE A 431 0.39 -4.40 -24.64
CA ILE A 431 1.01 -3.12 -24.29
C ILE A 431 2.02 -2.71 -25.36
N ASP A 432 2.11 -1.41 -25.61
CA ASP A 432 2.99 -0.84 -26.62
C ASP A 432 4.38 -0.53 -26.01
N PHE A 433 5.09 -1.56 -25.55
CA PHE A 433 6.50 -1.48 -25.23
C PHE A 433 7.14 -2.89 -25.23
N ASN A 434 8.45 -2.93 -25.43
CA ASN A 434 9.19 -4.18 -25.40
C ASN A 434 9.90 -4.33 -24.04
N PRO A 435 9.50 -5.32 -23.21
CA PRO A 435 10.18 -5.59 -21.92
C PRO A 435 11.69 -5.83 -22.06
N ASP A 436 12.13 -6.36 -23.21
CA ASP A 436 13.53 -6.66 -23.49
C ASP A 436 14.41 -5.41 -23.68
N ASP A 437 13.82 -4.22 -23.79
CA ASP A 437 14.56 -2.96 -23.83
C ASP A 437 15.06 -2.51 -22.46
N PHE A 438 14.66 -3.21 -21.39
CA PHE A 438 14.97 -2.84 -20.02
C PHE A 438 15.81 -3.92 -19.31
N VAL A 439 16.47 -3.47 -18.24
CA VAL A 439 17.20 -4.33 -17.30
C VAL A 439 16.53 -4.18 -15.94
N THR A 440 16.26 -5.30 -15.29
CA THR A 440 15.93 -5.35 -13.86
C THR A 440 17.01 -6.17 -13.18
N GLU A 441 17.74 -5.56 -12.27
CA GLU A 441 18.79 -6.22 -11.51
C GLU A 441 18.68 -5.96 -10.03
N GLN A 442 19.03 -6.93 -9.22
CA GLN A 442 19.15 -6.77 -7.80
C GLN A 442 20.59 -6.42 -7.43
N VAL A 443 20.76 -5.39 -6.64
CA VAL A 443 22.02 -4.97 -6.06
C VAL A 443 21.94 -4.96 -4.54
N PHE A 444 23.09 -4.91 -3.88
CA PHE A 444 23.17 -4.83 -2.43
C PHE A 444 24.12 -3.70 -2.04
N PHE A 445 23.76 -2.98 -1.02
CA PHE A 445 24.60 -1.94 -0.44
C PHE A 445 24.75 -2.19 1.07
N THR A 446 25.69 -1.49 1.67
CA THR A 446 25.93 -1.57 3.12
C THR A 446 25.34 -0.35 3.80
N SER A 447 24.47 -0.56 4.77
CA SER A 447 23.91 0.50 5.60
C SER A 447 24.92 0.99 6.64
N LYS A 448 24.59 2.06 7.34
CA LYS A 448 25.46 2.75 8.31
C LYS A 448 26.01 1.84 9.43
N ASP A 449 25.22 0.85 9.84
CA ASP A 449 25.60 -0.12 10.87
C ASP A 449 26.29 -1.39 10.33
N GLY A 450 26.56 -1.46 9.01
CA GLY A 450 27.17 -2.60 8.34
C GLY A 450 26.17 -3.62 7.81
N THR A 451 24.87 -3.43 8.01
CA THR A 451 23.84 -4.33 7.48
C THR A 451 23.82 -4.27 5.95
N ARG A 452 23.80 -5.46 5.32
CA ARG A 452 23.64 -5.63 3.88
C ARG A 452 22.16 -5.52 3.49
N VAL A 453 21.80 -4.52 2.68
CA VAL A 453 20.42 -4.19 2.30
C VAL A 453 20.23 -4.40 0.80
N PRO A 454 19.14 -5.08 0.34
CA PRO A 454 18.85 -5.26 -1.07
C PRO A 454 18.14 -4.05 -1.66
N MET A 455 18.40 -3.80 -2.94
CA MET A 455 17.73 -2.81 -3.75
C MET A 455 17.58 -3.36 -5.17
N THR A 456 16.40 -3.14 -5.78
CA THR A 456 16.18 -3.50 -7.17
C THR A 456 16.25 -2.26 -8.05
N LEU A 457 17.10 -2.31 -9.07
CA LEU A 457 17.25 -1.26 -10.08
C LEU A 457 16.58 -1.71 -11.37
N THR A 458 15.79 -0.81 -11.96
CA THR A 458 15.20 -1.01 -13.28
C THR A 458 15.52 0.20 -14.15
N TYR A 459 16.04 -0.04 -15.34
CA TYR A 459 16.46 1.01 -16.26
C TYR A 459 16.54 0.49 -17.72
N ARG A 460 16.65 1.40 -18.68
CA ARG A 460 16.78 1.05 -20.09
C ARG A 460 18.16 0.43 -20.41
N LYS A 461 18.21 -0.61 -21.25
CA LYS A 461 19.47 -1.23 -21.71
C LYS A 461 20.38 -0.19 -22.35
N GLY A 462 21.68 -0.31 -22.10
CA GLY A 462 22.68 0.63 -22.61
C GLY A 462 22.88 1.87 -21.73
N LEU A 463 22.32 1.88 -20.52
CA LEU A 463 22.58 2.93 -19.54
C LEU A 463 24.09 3.07 -19.28
N GLU A 464 24.61 4.30 -19.39
CA GLU A 464 25.97 4.62 -19.00
C GLU A 464 26.03 5.08 -17.55
N ARG A 465 26.88 4.48 -16.74
CA ARG A 465 27.18 4.95 -15.37
C ARG A 465 28.14 6.11 -15.44
N ASN A 466 27.62 7.30 -15.56
CA ASN A 466 28.38 8.55 -15.73
C ASN A 466 27.98 9.63 -14.70
N GLY A 467 27.18 9.26 -13.69
CA GLY A 467 26.68 10.16 -12.67
C GLY A 467 25.64 11.19 -13.16
N ARG A 468 25.06 11.01 -14.35
CA ARG A 468 24.18 12.01 -14.98
C ARG A 468 22.77 11.49 -15.27
N ASN A 469 22.43 10.27 -14.83
CA ASN A 469 21.09 9.74 -15.07
C ASN A 469 20.14 10.25 -13.99
N PRO A 470 18.94 10.72 -14.36
CA PRO A 470 17.89 11.01 -13.39
C PRO A 470 17.46 9.72 -12.69
N LEU A 471 17.20 9.79 -11.39
CA LEU A 471 16.92 8.62 -10.58
C LEU A 471 15.71 8.87 -9.70
N TRP A 472 14.81 7.88 -9.67
CA TRP A 472 13.65 7.82 -8.80
C TRP A 472 13.88 6.74 -7.76
N ILE A 473 14.02 7.12 -6.48
CA ILE A 473 14.19 6.18 -5.38
C ILE A 473 12.90 6.08 -4.59
N TYR A 474 12.46 4.84 -4.34
CA TYR A 474 11.24 4.50 -3.62
C TYR A 474 11.54 3.59 -2.44
N GLY A 475 10.89 3.84 -1.30
CA GLY A 475 10.98 3.01 -0.12
C GLY A 475 9.71 3.05 0.73
N TYR A 476 9.57 2.05 1.63
CA TYR A 476 8.48 1.96 2.59
C TYR A 476 9.02 1.70 4.01
N GLY A 477 9.53 0.50 4.29
CA GLY A 477 10.28 0.16 5.50
C GLY A 477 9.46 0.17 6.79
N GLY A 478 8.40 -0.66 6.86
CA GLY A 478 7.60 -0.81 8.06
C GLY A 478 6.50 -1.86 7.95
N PHE A 479 5.87 -2.16 9.07
CA PHE A 479 4.67 -2.99 9.16
C PHE A 479 4.80 -4.39 8.57
N ASN A 480 6.01 -4.95 8.57
CA ASN A 480 6.25 -6.29 8.03
C ASN A 480 5.84 -6.43 6.55
N ILE A 481 5.87 -5.31 5.79
CA ILE A 481 5.45 -5.28 4.37
C ILE A 481 6.67 -5.40 3.47
N THR A 482 6.74 -6.49 2.69
CA THR A 482 7.72 -6.66 1.61
C THR A 482 7.34 -5.80 0.40
N LEU A 483 8.29 -5.07 -0.16
CA LEU A 483 8.13 -4.40 -1.44
C LEU A 483 8.47 -5.36 -2.57
N TYR A 484 7.44 -5.80 -3.30
CA TYR A 484 7.59 -6.71 -4.42
C TYR A 484 7.74 -5.99 -5.77
N PRO A 485 8.41 -6.64 -6.75
CA PRO A 485 8.37 -6.20 -8.14
C PRO A 485 6.94 -6.23 -8.70
N GLY A 486 6.48 -5.13 -9.27
CA GLY A 486 5.14 -5.03 -9.87
C GLY A 486 5.14 -4.08 -11.05
N TYR A 487 4.30 -4.38 -12.05
CA TYR A 487 4.13 -3.54 -13.22
C TYR A 487 3.37 -2.26 -12.92
N SER A 488 3.82 -1.17 -13.53
CA SER A 488 3.09 0.10 -13.54
C SER A 488 3.36 0.86 -14.84
N TYR A 489 2.31 1.25 -15.57
CA TYR A 489 2.43 2.00 -16.82
C TYR A 489 3.12 3.35 -16.63
N HIS A 490 2.85 4.02 -15.52
CA HIS A 490 3.51 5.32 -15.23
C HIS A 490 5.00 5.16 -14.93
N ARG A 491 5.44 4.04 -14.32
CA ARG A 491 6.87 3.74 -14.15
C ARG A 491 7.54 3.48 -15.49
N ILE A 492 6.88 2.78 -16.41
CA ILE A 492 7.38 2.60 -17.77
C ILE A 492 7.61 3.95 -18.47
N TYR A 493 6.72 4.92 -18.23
CA TYR A 493 6.94 6.28 -18.72
C TYR A 493 8.27 6.85 -18.21
N LEU A 494 8.58 6.78 -16.92
CA LEU A 494 9.85 7.24 -16.36
C LEU A 494 11.06 6.55 -17.00
N LEU A 495 10.98 5.21 -17.15
CA LEU A 495 12.05 4.42 -17.75
C LEU A 495 12.29 4.82 -19.21
N ASN A 496 11.24 5.08 -19.99
CA ASN A 496 11.34 5.59 -21.36
C ASN A 496 11.99 6.98 -21.43
N GLN A 497 11.76 7.79 -20.41
CA GLN A 497 12.40 9.11 -20.28
C GLN A 497 13.86 9.03 -19.82
N GLY A 498 14.38 7.83 -19.56
CA GLY A 498 15.79 7.60 -19.19
C GLY A 498 16.07 7.63 -17.69
N PHE A 499 15.03 7.57 -16.85
CA PHE A 499 15.20 7.43 -15.41
C PHE A 499 15.66 6.02 -15.04
N ILE A 500 16.45 5.95 -13.97
CA ILE A 500 16.64 4.74 -13.19
C ILE A 500 15.54 4.71 -12.12
N TYR A 501 14.83 3.59 -11.98
CA TYR A 501 13.93 3.35 -10.86
C TYR A 501 14.63 2.44 -9.87
N ALA A 502 14.77 2.90 -8.62
CA ALA A 502 15.39 2.17 -7.52
C ALA A 502 14.35 1.88 -6.43
N GLN A 503 14.00 0.62 -6.24
CA GLN A 503 13.16 0.17 -5.13
C GLN A 503 14.01 -0.40 -4.03
N VAL A 504 14.01 0.22 -2.85
CA VAL A 504 14.86 -0.19 -1.73
C VAL A 504 14.05 -1.06 -0.77
N ASN A 505 14.55 -2.25 -0.47
CA ASN A 505 13.92 -3.21 0.44
C ASN A 505 14.49 -3.00 1.86
N LEU A 506 13.94 -2.00 2.54
CA LEU A 506 14.42 -1.49 3.82
C LEU A 506 14.07 -2.43 4.99
N ARG A 507 14.86 -2.38 6.06
CA ARG A 507 14.46 -2.93 7.37
C ARG A 507 13.10 -2.36 7.79
N GLY A 508 12.35 -3.11 8.59
CA GLY A 508 10.96 -2.83 8.90
C GLY A 508 9.96 -3.53 7.97
N GLY A 509 10.39 -3.96 6.77
CA GLY A 509 9.66 -4.87 5.90
C GLY A 509 9.84 -6.34 6.28
N ASN A 510 9.34 -7.27 5.45
CA ASN A 510 9.41 -8.72 5.71
C ASN A 510 10.38 -9.46 4.76
N GLU A 511 11.22 -8.78 4.06
CA GLU A 511 12.09 -9.34 3.02
C GLU A 511 12.95 -10.52 3.52
N TYR A 512 13.33 -10.49 4.81
CA TYR A 512 14.09 -11.53 5.48
C TYR A 512 13.42 -12.04 6.77
N GLY A 513 12.09 -11.85 6.90
CA GLY A 513 11.28 -12.33 8.01
C GLY A 513 11.20 -11.36 9.18
N GLU A 514 10.71 -11.87 10.33
CA GLU A 514 10.39 -11.06 11.50
C GLU A 514 11.61 -10.32 12.09
N GLU A 515 12.79 -10.89 12.04
CA GLU A 515 14.01 -10.22 12.53
C GLU A 515 14.33 -8.96 11.71
N TRP A 516 14.08 -9.01 10.38
CA TRP A 516 14.23 -7.86 9.49
C TRP A 516 13.19 -6.77 9.78
N HIS A 517 11.96 -7.18 10.06
CA HIS A 517 10.89 -6.29 10.48
C HIS A 517 11.23 -5.59 11.79
N LEU A 518 11.54 -6.34 12.84
CA LEU A 518 11.83 -5.80 14.17
C LEU A 518 13.05 -4.87 14.19
N ALA A 519 14.03 -5.11 13.31
CA ALA A 519 15.20 -4.25 13.16
C ALA A 519 14.89 -2.84 12.61
N GLY A 520 13.62 -2.58 12.19
CA GLY A 520 13.12 -1.28 11.75
C GLY A 520 11.96 -0.73 12.59
N THR A 521 11.75 -1.24 13.81
CA THR A 521 10.63 -0.85 14.67
C THR A 521 11.08 -0.13 15.93
N LYS A 522 10.20 0.67 16.54
CA LYS A 522 10.38 1.34 17.84
C LYS A 522 11.74 2.03 17.94
N MET A 523 12.55 1.69 18.93
CA MET A 523 13.87 2.27 19.17
C MET A 523 14.90 1.94 18.07
N GLN A 524 14.56 1.11 17.10
CA GLN A 524 15.37 0.76 15.93
C GLN A 524 14.87 1.42 14.63
N LYS A 525 13.85 2.27 14.69
CA LYS A 525 13.26 2.92 13.50
C LYS A 525 14.26 3.74 12.69
N GLN A 526 15.29 4.32 13.32
CA GLN A 526 16.35 5.05 12.62
C GLN A 526 17.10 4.20 11.61
N ASN A 527 17.19 2.88 11.78
CA ASN A 527 17.80 1.97 10.82
C ASN A 527 17.12 2.05 9.44
N VAL A 528 15.82 2.28 9.41
CA VAL A 528 15.04 2.41 8.15
C VAL A 528 15.47 3.65 7.38
N PHE A 529 15.66 4.77 8.08
CA PHE A 529 16.12 6.03 7.48
C PHE A 529 17.59 5.94 7.06
N ASP A 530 18.43 5.32 7.88
CA ASP A 530 19.83 5.07 7.57
C ASP A 530 19.98 4.18 6.31
N ASP A 531 19.16 3.14 6.16
CA ASP A 531 19.13 2.28 4.98
C ASP A 531 18.79 3.07 3.71
N PHE A 532 17.75 3.93 3.78
CA PHE A 532 17.32 4.71 2.61
C PHE A 532 18.35 5.79 2.21
N ILE A 533 18.96 6.44 3.19
CA ILE A 533 20.04 7.40 2.98
C ILE A 533 21.24 6.69 2.36
N ALA A 534 21.67 5.56 2.91
CA ALA A 534 22.78 4.78 2.40
C ALA A 534 22.55 4.27 0.97
N ALA A 535 21.31 3.91 0.61
CA ALA A 535 20.94 3.52 -0.75
C ALA A 535 21.21 4.67 -1.75
N ALA A 536 20.75 5.88 -1.42
CA ALA A 536 20.96 7.04 -2.27
C ALA A 536 22.45 7.41 -2.37
N GLU A 537 23.20 7.35 -1.28
CA GLU A 537 24.65 7.56 -1.28
C GLU A 537 25.38 6.53 -2.15
N TRP A 538 25.03 5.25 -2.00
CA TRP A 538 25.60 4.16 -2.80
C TRP A 538 25.35 4.36 -4.31
N LEU A 539 24.16 4.82 -4.70
CA LEU A 539 23.83 5.12 -6.11
C LEU A 539 24.67 6.27 -6.68
N VAL A 540 24.97 7.29 -5.86
CA VAL A 540 25.88 8.38 -6.24
C VAL A 540 27.33 7.89 -6.34
N ASP A 541 27.80 7.16 -5.34
CA ASP A 541 29.17 6.67 -5.25
C ASP A 541 29.54 5.64 -6.35
N ASN A 542 28.50 4.98 -6.92
CA ASN A 542 28.66 4.03 -8.02
C ASN A 542 28.32 4.62 -9.40
N ASP A 543 28.30 5.95 -9.52
CA ASP A 543 28.09 6.68 -10.77
C ASP A 543 26.77 6.41 -11.49
N TYR A 544 25.75 5.91 -10.78
CA TYR A 544 24.39 5.79 -11.35
C TYR A 544 23.74 7.15 -11.55
N THR A 545 23.96 8.09 -10.62
CA THR A 545 23.31 9.40 -10.56
C THR A 545 24.17 10.40 -9.78
N ASN A 546 23.63 11.58 -9.51
CA ASN A 546 24.17 12.56 -8.57
C ASN A 546 23.02 13.21 -7.75
N ARG A 547 23.37 13.93 -6.69
CA ARG A 547 22.40 14.51 -5.72
C ARG A 547 21.41 15.50 -6.35
N GLU A 548 21.78 16.17 -7.46
CA GLU A 548 20.89 17.09 -8.16
C GLU A 548 19.89 16.38 -9.10
N LEU A 549 19.93 15.05 -9.20
CA LEU A 549 19.08 14.25 -10.07
C LEU A 549 18.27 13.18 -9.33
N ILE A 550 18.33 13.12 -8.00
CA ILE A 550 17.57 12.15 -7.18
C ILE A 550 16.20 12.70 -6.81
N VAL A 551 15.17 11.92 -7.14
CA VAL A 551 13.79 12.10 -6.69
C VAL A 551 13.48 11.05 -5.66
N ALA A 552 13.08 11.45 -4.44
CA ALA A 552 12.67 10.54 -3.36
C ALA A 552 11.15 10.47 -3.24
N GLU A 553 10.59 9.27 -3.20
CA GLU A 553 9.16 9.03 -3.05
C GLU A 553 8.90 7.95 -2.01
N GLY A 554 7.83 8.11 -1.25
CA GLY A 554 7.27 7.09 -0.36
C GLY A 554 5.88 7.49 0.12
N GLY A 555 5.01 6.51 0.29
CA GLY A 555 3.62 6.73 0.73
C GLY A 555 3.35 6.17 2.12
N SER A 556 2.42 6.79 2.89
CA SER A 556 2.03 6.33 4.22
C SER A 556 3.24 6.30 5.19
N ASN A 557 3.60 5.14 5.73
CA ASN A 557 4.88 4.97 6.43
C ASN A 557 6.09 5.37 5.55
N GLY A 558 6.00 5.20 4.22
CA GLY A 558 7.00 5.72 3.26
C GLY A 558 7.01 7.25 3.17
N GLY A 559 5.89 7.92 3.45
CA GLY A 559 5.84 9.38 3.57
C GLY A 559 6.56 9.88 4.81
N LEU A 560 6.43 9.19 5.95
CA LEU A 560 7.27 9.38 7.13
C LEU A 560 8.75 9.21 6.78
N LEU A 561 9.10 8.12 6.08
CA LEU A 561 10.46 7.84 5.62
C LEU A 561 11.06 9.04 4.86
N VAL A 562 10.35 9.51 3.83
CA VAL A 562 10.81 10.63 3.01
C VAL A 562 10.95 11.91 3.83
N GLY A 563 9.95 12.23 4.67
CA GLY A 563 9.99 13.41 5.54
C GLY A 563 11.16 13.39 6.52
N ALA A 564 11.44 12.25 7.16
CA ALA A 564 12.56 12.09 8.08
C ALA A 564 13.91 12.18 7.35
N CYS A 565 14.06 11.51 6.19
CA CYS A 565 15.29 11.53 5.41
C CYS A 565 15.60 12.92 4.84
N VAL A 566 14.59 13.68 4.41
CA VAL A 566 14.76 15.07 3.95
C VAL A 566 15.24 15.97 5.08
N ASN A 567 14.70 15.82 6.30
CA ASN A 567 15.19 16.60 7.45
C ASN A 567 16.64 16.25 7.81
N GLN A 568 17.00 14.96 7.77
CA GLN A 568 18.35 14.50 8.14
C GLN A 568 19.38 14.79 7.05
N ARG A 569 19.01 14.63 5.77
CA ARG A 569 19.91 14.79 4.61
C ARG A 569 19.25 15.58 3.48
N PRO A 570 18.94 16.87 3.71
CA PRO A 570 18.31 17.72 2.69
C PRO A 570 19.19 17.93 1.44
N ASP A 571 20.49 17.72 1.58
CA ASP A 571 21.49 17.83 0.50
C ASP A 571 21.45 16.67 -0.50
N LEU A 572 20.81 15.55 -0.15
CA LEU A 572 20.91 14.30 -0.90
C LEU A 572 19.86 14.19 -2.02
N TYR A 573 18.77 14.93 -1.92
CA TYR A 573 17.63 14.85 -2.83
C TYR A 573 17.38 16.20 -3.52
N ARG A 574 17.04 16.14 -4.80
CA ARG A 574 16.63 17.34 -5.57
C ARG A 574 15.15 17.60 -5.45
N VAL A 575 14.35 16.54 -5.49
CA VAL A 575 12.88 16.55 -5.38
C VAL A 575 12.42 15.49 -4.38
N ALA A 576 11.38 15.76 -3.61
CA ALA A 576 10.83 14.81 -2.66
C ALA A 576 9.30 14.81 -2.64
N PHE A 577 8.73 13.61 -2.54
CA PHE A 577 7.30 13.35 -2.46
C PHE A 577 6.97 12.55 -1.20
N PRO A 578 6.78 13.20 -0.03
CA PRO A 578 6.16 12.55 1.11
C PRO A 578 4.65 12.47 0.87
N ARG A 579 4.16 11.26 0.54
CA ARG A 579 2.78 11.04 0.14
C ARG A 579 1.99 10.44 1.30
N VAL A 580 0.81 11.00 1.61
CA VAL A 580 -0.10 10.55 2.67
C VAL A 580 0.64 10.10 3.94
N GLY A 581 1.64 10.88 4.36
CA GLY A 581 2.64 10.48 5.35
C GLY A 581 2.21 10.67 6.79
N VAL A 582 2.74 9.80 7.68
CA VAL A 582 2.63 9.96 9.14
C VAL A 582 3.69 10.99 9.57
N MET A 583 3.33 12.28 9.58
CA MET A 583 4.30 13.37 9.76
C MET A 583 4.42 13.86 11.20
N ASP A 584 3.42 13.63 12.04
CA ASP A 584 3.41 13.96 13.47
C ASP A 584 3.50 12.68 14.30
N MET A 585 4.71 12.32 14.71
CA MET A 585 4.96 11.09 15.46
C MET A 585 4.54 11.17 16.92
N LEU A 586 4.27 12.37 17.44
CA LEU A 586 3.86 12.53 18.82
C LEU A 586 2.36 12.32 19.03
N ARG A 587 1.56 12.48 17.96
CA ARG A 587 0.11 12.47 18.06
C ARG A 587 -0.60 11.43 17.18
N TYR A 588 0.10 10.72 16.31
CA TYR A 588 -0.50 9.79 15.35
C TYR A 588 -1.48 8.79 15.98
N HIS A 589 -1.17 8.31 17.19
CA HIS A 589 -1.96 7.30 17.91
C HIS A 589 -3.29 7.84 18.48
N LYS A 590 -3.54 9.15 18.35
CA LYS A 590 -4.77 9.82 18.81
C LYS A 590 -5.87 9.85 17.74
N PHE A 591 -5.54 9.51 16.49
CA PHE A 591 -6.48 9.56 15.36
C PHE A 591 -6.90 8.17 14.92
N THR A 592 -8.17 8.02 14.54
CA THR A 592 -8.77 6.85 13.90
C THR A 592 -8.20 5.51 14.40
N ILE A 593 -7.43 4.83 13.58
CA ILE A 593 -6.75 3.56 13.89
C ILE A 593 -5.25 3.73 14.19
N GLY A 594 -4.76 4.97 14.33
CA GLY A 594 -3.34 5.24 14.54
C GLY A 594 -2.74 4.49 15.74
N TRP A 595 -3.53 4.23 16.78
CA TRP A 595 -3.13 3.40 17.93
C TRP A 595 -2.62 2.01 17.50
N ASN A 596 -3.12 1.43 16.40
CA ASN A 596 -2.69 0.13 15.88
C ASN A 596 -1.26 0.13 15.33
N TRP A 597 -0.63 1.29 15.15
CA TRP A 597 0.75 1.40 14.67
C TRP A 597 1.78 1.42 15.80
N ALA A 598 1.32 1.42 17.05
CA ALA A 598 2.20 1.42 18.21
C ALA A 598 3.18 0.23 18.29
N PRO A 599 2.82 -1.01 17.84
CA PRO A 599 3.79 -2.10 17.76
C PRO A 599 5.00 -1.78 16.87
N ASP A 600 4.80 -0.98 15.81
CA ASP A 600 5.87 -0.58 14.88
C ASP A 600 6.62 0.67 15.36
N TYR A 601 5.91 1.66 15.93
CA TYR A 601 6.49 2.96 16.26
C TYR A 601 6.76 3.19 17.74
N GLY A 602 5.99 2.59 18.65
CA GLY A 602 5.83 3.07 20.01
C GLY A 602 5.01 4.34 20.08
N THR A 603 4.61 4.81 21.26
CA THR A 603 3.86 6.06 21.43
C THR A 603 4.58 7.07 22.28
N SER A 604 4.26 8.35 22.09
CA SER A 604 4.78 9.44 22.92
C SER A 604 4.34 9.37 24.40
N ALA A 605 3.40 8.48 24.72
CA ALA A 605 2.88 8.24 26.06
C ALA A 605 3.54 7.06 26.78
N ASP A 606 4.28 6.19 26.07
CA ASP A 606 4.83 4.96 26.63
C ASP A 606 5.90 5.21 27.69
N SER A 607 6.84 6.11 27.39
CA SER A 607 7.94 6.50 28.27
C SER A 607 8.59 7.79 27.80
N LYS A 608 9.35 8.44 28.69
CA LYS A 608 10.16 9.62 28.33
C LYS A 608 11.15 9.30 27.21
N GLU A 609 11.79 8.14 27.27
CA GLU A 609 12.77 7.70 26.28
C GLU A 609 12.11 7.51 24.90
N MET A 610 10.93 6.88 24.82
CA MET A 610 10.18 6.71 23.57
C MET A 610 9.71 8.07 23.02
N PHE A 611 9.22 8.97 23.87
CA PHE A 611 8.87 10.32 23.47
C PHE A 611 10.04 11.06 22.82
N GLU A 612 11.21 11.07 23.50
CA GLU A 612 12.42 11.72 23.01
C GLU A 612 12.86 11.11 21.66
N TYR A 613 12.78 9.80 21.53
CA TYR A 613 13.13 9.08 20.31
C TYR A 613 12.19 9.42 19.15
N LEU A 614 10.88 9.36 19.36
CA LEU A 614 9.88 9.75 18.35
C LEU A 614 10.03 11.21 17.93
N LYS A 615 10.25 12.11 18.88
CA LYS A 615 10.47 13.52 18.61
C LYS A 615 11.71 13.74 17.75
N ALA A 616 12.78 12.98 17.98
CA ALA A 616 14.06 13.13 17.28
C ALA A 616 13.99 12.88 15.78
N TYR A 617 13.05 12.04 15.30
CA TYR A 617 12.88 11.79 13.87
C TYR A 617 11.55 12.28 13.30
N SER A 618 10.60 12.71 14.13
CA SER A 618 9.29 13.18 13.66
C SER A 618 9.44 14.25 12.58
N PRO A 619 8.94 14.06 11.36
CA PRO A 619 9.11 14.99 10.27
C PRO A 619 8.66 16.41 10.62
N LEU A 620 7.49 16.55 11.23
CA LEU A 620 6.92 17.84 11.64
C LEU A 620 7.81 18.61 12.61
N HIS A 621 8.47 17.90 13.55
CA HIS A 621 9.21 18.53 14.65
C HIS A 621 10.69 18.79 14.35
N ASN A 622 11.19 18.35 13.18
CA ASN A 622 12.60 18.45 12.83
C ASN A 622 12.85 19.26 11.53
N ILE A 623 11.88 20.04 11.08
CA ILE A 623 12.05 20.95 9.95
C ILE A 623 13.05 22.03 10.38
N LYS A 624 14.14 22.17 9.63
CA LYS A 624 15.14 23.20 9.86
C LYS A 624 14.60 24.58 9.49
N ASN A 625 14.99 25.60 10.22
CA ASN A 625 14.59 26.98 10.00
C ASN A 625 15.81 27.92 10.03
N ASP A 626 16.87 27.52 9.35
CA ASP A 626 18.19 28.15 9.41
C ASP A 626 18.77 28.52 8.03
N GLY A 627 17.93 28.40 6.96
CA GLY A 627 18.36 28.62 5.59
C GLY A 627 18.96 27.40 4.90
N THR A 628 18.98 26.24 5.59
CA THR A 628 19.37 24.97 4.96
C THR A 628 18.50 24.70 3.73
N ARG A 629 19.13 24.46 2.58
CA ARG A 629 18.40 24.26 1.32
C ARG A 629 17.81 22.86 1.23
N TYR A 630 16.49 22.78 1.39
CA TYR A 630 15.72 21.55 1.21
C TYR A 630 15.47 21.26 -0.28
N PRO A 631 15.11 20.01 -0.65
CA PRO A 631 14.63 19.71 -2.00
C PRO A 631 13.36 20.50 -2.34
N ALA A 632 13.00 20.52 -3.62
CA ALA A 632 11.63 20.85 -4.02
C ALA A 632 10.69 19.76 -3.47
N ILE A 633 9.64 20.16 -2.75
CA ILE A 633 8.75 19.21 -2.07
C ILE A 633 7.32 19.42 -2.55
N LEU A 634 6.68 18.33 -2.98
CA LEU A 634 5.23 18.26 -3.17
C LEU A 634 4.67 17.22 -2.21
N VAL A 635 4.09 17.68 -1.11
CA VAL A 635 3.33 16.84 -0.19
C VAL A 635 2.03 16.44 -0.87
N THR A 636 1.62 15.18 -0.78
CA THR A 636 0.30 14.75 -1.27
C THR A 636 -0.55 14.17 -0.17
N THR A 637 -1.84 14.49 -0.16
CA THR A 637 -2.84 13.95 0.76
C THR A 637 -4.24 14.01 0.14
N ALA A 638 -5.24 13.53 0.86
CA ALA A 638 -6.64 13.52 0.43
C ALA A 638 -7.57 13.88 1.60
N ASP A 639 -8.68 14.54 1.29
CA ASP A 639 -9.60 15.10 2.30
C ASP A 639 -10.45 14.07 3.07
N HIS A 640 -10.54 12.82 2.57
CA HIS A 640 -11.24 11.70 3.20
C HIS A 640 -10.29 10.57 3.64
N ASP A 641 -9.00 10.87 3.82
CA ASP A 641 -8.04 9.90 4.33
C ASP A 641 -8.26 9.68 5.83
N ASP A 642 -8.99 8.62 6.18
CA ASP A 642 -9.26 8.22 7.56
C ASP A 642 -8.31 7.12 8.07
N ARG A 643 -7.31 6.73 7.25
CA ARG A 643 -6.19 5.89 7.68
C ARG A 643 -5.07 6.74 8.25
N VAL A 644 -4.50 7.63 7.44
CA VAL A 644 -3.54 8.64 7.89
C VAL A 644 -4.19 10.00 7.69
N VAL A 645 -4.77 10.52 8.76
CA VAL A 645 -5.60 11.75 8.68
C VAL A 645 -4.85 12.90 8.02
N PRO A 646 -5.54 13.72 7.18
CA PRO A 646 -4.90 14.78 6.40
C PRO A 646 -4.14 15.80 7.25
N ALA A 647 -4.51 15.95 8.51
CA ALA A 647 -3.86 16.84 9.47
C ALA A 647 -2.35 16.63 9.58
N HIS A 648 -1.85 15.40 9.42
CA HIS A 648 -0.42 15.12 9.34
C HIS A 648 0.25 15.92 8.23
N SER A 649 -0.29 15.83 7.02
CA SER A 649 0.23 16.54 5.85
C SER A 649 -0.02 18.04 5.91
N PHE A 650 -1.17 18.47 6.45
CA PHE A 650 -1.49 19.90 6.61
C PHE A 650 -0.50 20.59 7.54
N LYS A 651 -0.33 20.07 8.75
CA LYS A 651 0.61 20.62 9.74
C LYS A 651 2.04 20.63 9.24
N TYR A 652 2.46 19.57 8.56
CA TYR A 652 3.79 19.46 7.97
C TYR A 652 4.01 20.50 6.86
N ALA A 653 3.07 20.63 5.92
CA ALA A 653 3.16 21.62 4.82
C ALA A 653 3.16 23.06 5.35
N ALA A 654 2.26 23.39 6.27
CA ALA A 654 2.21 24.72 6.90
C ALA A 654 3.52 25.07 7.62
N THR A 655 4.14 24.09 8.31
CA THR A 655 5.42 24.29 8.97
C THR A 655 6.57 24.47 7.98
N LEU A 656 6.61 23.65 6.90
CA LEU A 656 7.60 23.80 5.82
C LEU A 656 7.55 25.18 5.18
N GLN A 657 6.35 25.68 4.84
CA GLN A 657 6.13 26.96 4.19
C GLN A 657 6.44 28.15 5.10
N ALA A 658 6.24 27.98 6.43
CA ALA A 658 6.58 28.99 7.43
C ALA A 658 8.07 29.03 7.82
N SER A 659 8.85 28.02 7.42
CA SER A 659 10.25 27.85 7.79
C SER A 659 11.21 28.30 6.67
N ASN A 660 12.39 28.83 7.06
CA ASN A 660 13.44 29.16 6.11
C ASN A 660 14.21 27.88 5.71
N THR A 661 13.70 27.19 4.69
CA THR A 661 14.26 25.94 4.11
C THR A 661 14.86 26.17 2.71
N GLY A 662 15.31 27.39 2.40
CA GLY A 662 15.89 27.77 1.12
C GLY A 662 14.82 28.10 0.07
N ASP A 663 15.26 28.21 -1.18
CA ASP A 663 14.51 28.81 -2.30
C ASP A 663 13.67 27.81 -3.13
N ARG A 664 13.87 26.50 -2.97
CA ARG A 664 13.12 25.48 -3.72
C ARG A 664 11.66 25.39 -3.26
N PRO A 665 10.69 25.14 -4.16
CA PRO A 665 9.26 25.22 -3.85
C PRO A 665 8.79 24.14 -2.84
N LYS A 666 7.78 24.48 -2.03
CA LYS A 666 7.14 23.63 -1.02
C LYS A 666 5.63 23.71 -1.20
N TYR A 667 5.06 22.76 -1.91
CA TYR A 667 3.64 22.71 -2.20
C TYR A 667 2.96 21.52 -1.55
N ILE A 668 1.64 21.60 -1.42
CA ILE A 668 0.81 20.48 -1.02
C ILE A 668 -0.32 20.27 -2.04
N ARG A 669 -0.44 19.04 -2.55
CA ARG A 669 -1.52 18.60 -3.40
C ARG A 669 -2.56 17.85 -2.55
N ILE A 670 -3.78 18.38 -2.50
CA ILE A 670 -4.87 17.84 -1.70
C ILE A 670 -5.95 17.33 -2.63
N ASP A 671 -6.13 16.02 -2.74
CA ASP A 671 -7.23 15.42 -3.48
C ASP A 671 -8.56 15.62 -2.76
N SER A 672 -9.60 15.96 -3.51
CA SER A 672 -10.98 16.03 -2.98
C SER A 672 -11.70 14.72 -3.19
N LYS A 673 -12.58 14.34 -2.25
CA LYS A 673 -13.36 13.10 -2.30
C LYS A 673 -12.46 11.89 -2.61
N ALA A 674 -11.35 11.79 -1.91
CA ALA A 674 -10.39 10.71 -2.01
C ALA A 674 -9.85 10.34 -0.64
N GLY A 675 -9.47 9.07 -0.46
CA GLY A 675 -8.90 8.55 0.77
C GLY A 675 -7.42 8.20 0.63
N HIS A 676 -6.96 7.17 1.37
CA HIS A 676 -5.55 6.78 1.45
C HIS A 676 -4.96 6.24 0.13
N GLY A 677 -5.78 5.99 -0.88
CA GLY A 677 -5.35 5.55 -2.22
C GLY A 677 -6.15 4.36 -2.76
N ALA A 678 -6.73 3.53 -1.91
CA ALA A 678 -7.57 2.42 -2.34
C ALA A 678 -8.85 2.94 -3.03
N GLY A 679 -9.23 2.31 -4.14
CA GLY A 679 -10.46 2.67 -4.87
C GLY A 679 -10.45 4.03 -5.56
N LYS A 680 -9.28 4.66 -5.73
CA LYS A 680 -9.14 5.92 -6.46
C LYS A 680 -9.52 5.71 -7.94
N PRO A 681 -10.42 6.52 -8.53
CA PRO A 681 -10.76 6.43 -9.94
C PRO A 681 -9.54 6.58 -10.86
N MET A 682 -9.51 5.86 -11.98
CA MET A 682 -8.38 5.84 -12.92
C MET A 682 -7.98 7.25 -13.38
N GLU A 683 -8.94 8.11 -13.69
CA GLU A 683 -8.67 9.49 -14.12
C GLU A 683 -7.98 10.31 -13.02
N LYS A 684 -8.35 10.13 -11.75
CA LYS A 684 -7.67 10.78 -10.62
C LYS A 684 -6.24 10.25 -10.43
N VAL A 685 -6.02 8.96 -10.66
CA VAL A 685 -4.66 8.38 -10.64
C VAL A 685 -3.79 8.98 -11.75
N ILE A 686 -4.31 9.09 -12.96
CA ILE A 686 -3.61 9.69 -14.10
C ILE A 686 -3.29 11.16 -13.82
N GLU A 687 -4.24 11.93 -13.30
CA GLU A 687 -4.04 13.33 -12.94
C GLU A 687 -2.96 13.48 -11.86
N GLU A 688 -3.07 12.73 -10.76
CA GLU A 688 -2.08 12.76 -9.67
C GLU A 688 -0.69 12.40 -10.17
N MET A 689 -0.54 11.33 -10.97
CA MET A 689 0.77 10.94 -11.47
C MET A 689 1.33 11.95 -12.48
N SER A 690 0.49 12.59 -13.28
CA SER A 690 0.92 13.67 -14.17
C SER A 690 1.41 14.89 -13.40
N ASP A 691 0.76 15.23 -12.29
CA ASP A 691 1.17 16.33 -11.40
C ASP A 691 2.52 16.03 -10.74
N ILE A 692 2.67 14.84 -10.17
CA ILE A 692 3.90 14.38 -9.51
C ILE A 692 5.06 14.39 -10.49
N TYR A 693 4.89 13.80 -11.67
CA TYR A 693 5.94 13.71 -12.67
C TYR A 693 6.28 15.08 -13.27
N SER A 694 5.26 15.89 -13.55
CA SER A 694 5.49 17.25 -14.07
C SER A 694 6.26 18.10 -13.06
N PHE A 695 5.91 18.02 -11.78
CA PHE A 695 6.63 18.69 -10.70
C PHE A 695 8.09 18.21 -10.63
N ALA A 696 8.33 16.90 -10.70
CA ALA A 696 9.68 16.33 -10.66
C ALA A 696 10.52 16.80 -11.86
N PHE A 697 10.03 16.63 -13.08
CA PHE A 697 10.74 16.99 -14.30
C PHE A 697 11.08 18.48 -14.33
N TYR A 698 10.13 19.34 -13.99
CA TYR A 698 10.32 20.79 -13.96
C TYR A 698 11.41 21.20 -12.95
N ASN A 699 11.38 20.65 -11.74
CA ASN A 699 12.35 20.98 -10.69
C ASN A 699 13.72 20.28 -10.88
N LEU A 700 13.81 19.24 -11.70
CA LEU A 700 15.06 18.66 -12.18
C LEU A 700 15.65 19.44 -13.37
N GLY A 701 14.90 20.38 -13.98
CA GLY A 701 15.29 21.04 -15.22
C GLY A 701 15.26 20.10 -16.44
N ILE A 702 14.45 19.05 -16.42
CA ILE A 702 14.33 18.06 -17.50
C ILE A 702 13.05 18.34 -18.29
N THR A 703 13.18 18.47 -19.60
CA THR A 703 12.03 18.46 -20.51
C THR A 703 11.77 17.03 -20.98
N PRO A 704 10.52 16.53 -20.89
CA PRO A 704 10.19 15.20 -21.39
C PRO A 704 10.53 15.06 -22.87
N LYS A 705 11.05 13.89 -23.25
CA LYS A 705 11.24 13.53 -24.66
C LYS A 705 9.87 13.36 -25.31
N GLU A 706 9.73 13.85 -26.53
CA GLU A 706 8.61 13.50 -27.39
C GLU A 706 8.81 12.04 -27.86
N ASP A 707 7.81 11.19 -27.67
CA ASP A 707 7.81 9.79 -28.13
C ASP A 707 7.40 9.69 -29.59
#